data_6aa9b4418d765b697bb8f36b3a3fdc66
#
_entry.id   6aa9b4418d765b697bb8f36b3a3fdc66
#
_cell.length_a   1.000
_cell.length_b   1.000
_cell.length_c   1.000
_cell.angle_alpha   90.00
_cell.angle_beta   90.00
_cell.angle_gamma   90.00
#
_symmetry.space_group_name_H-M   'P 1'
#
loop_
_entity.id
_entity.type
_entity.pdbx_description
1 polymer ?
#
loop_
_entity_poly.entity_id
_entity_poly.type
_entity_poly.pdbx_seq_one_letter_code
_entity_poly.pdbx_strand_id
1 'polypeptide(L)'
;MGQVWATDYKETLVLQQPLDFKDTEALPLLTVCRETATVQVHFPPSQVYKEDRRYDVRFQLDEEMDLGALFKDLSNGNPPPEGFVKALSVIFGYAPLRDAKTRVLGAGRYFKDSREERQDLVCMSNPDIPKLMTILRGFVQNVRPATGKFLLNVNVTYGIFRPKINLGRLLWPRAALIWGSDEKQRLGDLEKLHGIIQRTKILYKPPKKKGKPTDAQPNRSSVCTDQSHPGGPDDFVNRITIAGFARRKDSGQGKQTDFPNWEQARCKDGDDDITVKQYFEKYYKIALKHPELPLINRGTPEAPDYIPAERCWLDFGQARLAKIEQDDAAEMIRFACQRPFDNATKICNVGHAVLHLGSSNQTLQHFGLSVGNDLLKVQGRELDAPLLAYRQSNVPGVGGLWNLKDVSFCSPQARSWVLITLQPQPATTLPAIQDFKMEMLRLGMKMGNALMTFNIKEGGEKHIITGFHSFLKESKARGATLALIVFPYQQPSGVYNKIKFLGDVVHGLHTVCVIGRKFVKNGQTQREYFANVSLKINLKLGGTNHQLTHPPELFRGTMVVGYDAVHPTAVEKEDLPSHMALVASVDEGLGQWSGCYWTQKRRQEIADATNLKQHMKSRLELWMKERRRRPERIIIYRDGVSDSQYEAVMKDELPQIEAAYRDQFQGEEPKITLVVAVKRHSTRFYPSDPTHMTKSGNMRSGTIVDRGITEARYWEFFLTAHEAIQGTARPARYVVLRDDIFRTKYKKDGLVKGHDFTEAVNKLEEFTHKVCYLFGRATRAVSLCTPAYYADILCTRARAYESAIAHEPFKDMLGIRTRTVGAAEDEELRRIREMKVHDDLKNSMFWI
;
A
#
# COMPACT_ATOMS: atom_id res chain seq x y z
N MET A 1 -42.62 -9.87 18.67
CA MET A 1 -41.51 -8.88 18.62
C MET A 1 -40.67 -9.25 17.40
N GLY A 2 -40.40 -8.26 16.52
CA GLY A 2 -39.63 -8.56 15.32
C GLY A 2 -38.18 -8.91 15.67
N GLN A 3 -37.63 -9.92 15.02
CA GLN A 3 -36.25 -10.36 15.19
C GLN A 3 -35.27 -9.26 14.82
N VAL A 4 -34.26 -9.01 15.65
CA VAL A 4 -33.22 -8.03 15.40
C VAL A 4 -32.04 -8.70 14.72
N TRP A 5 -31.62 -8.13 13.60
CA TRP A 5 -30.54 -8.67 12.77
C TRP A 5 -29.66 -7.61 12.15
N ALA A 6 -28.44 -7.99 11.81
CA ALA A 6 -27.48 -7.21 11.04
C ALA A 6 -26.76 -8.10 10.02
N THR A 7 -26.42 -7.54 8.87
CA THR A 7 -25.71 -8.29 7.80
C THR A 7 -24.71 -7.38 7.08
N ASP A 8 -23.65 -7.98 6.55
CA ASP A 8 -22.73 -7.34 5.62
C ASP A 8 -23.21 -7.37 4.15
N TYR A 9 -24.40 -7.92 3.91
CA TYR A 9 -24.99 -8.14 2.58
C TYR A 9 -24.12 -9.00 1.65
N LYS A 10 -23.29 -9.87 2.21
CA LYS A 10 -22.41 -10.78 1.47
C LYS A 10 -22.60 -12.23 1.94
N GLU A 11 -22.04 -12.55 3.09
CA GLU A 11 -21.94 -13.90 3.59
C GLU A 11 -22.36 -14.07 5.06
N THR A 12 -22.49 -12.97 5.82
CA THR A 12 -22.69 -13.03 7.26
C THR A 12 -24.00 -12.37 7.68
N LEU A 13 -24.80 -13.10 8.47
CA LEU A 13 -25.99 -12.60 9.14
C LEU A 13 -25.81 -12.82 10.65
N VAL A 14 -25.96 -11.76 11.43
CA VAL A 14 -25.90 -11.79 12.90
C VAL A 14 -27.30 -11.56 13.45
N LEU A 15 -27.75 -12.43 14.33
CA LEU A 15 -29.06 -12.39 14.99
C LEU A 15 -28.87 -12.18 16.49
N GLN A 16 -29.77 -11.44 17.13
CA GLN A 16 -29.76 -11.25 18.57
C GLN A 16 -30.27 -12.50 19.29
N GLN A 17 -31.19 -13.23 18.69
CA GLN A 17 -31.72 -14.49 19.21
C GLN A 17 -31.62 -15.56 18.13
N PRO A 18 -31.48 -16.84 18.47
CA PRO A 18 -31.56 -17.92 17.52
C PRO A 18 -32.80 -17.83 16.66
N LEU A 19 -32.70 -18.20 15.38
CA LEU A 19 -33.87 -18.33 14.51
C LEU A 19 -34.76 -19.48 15.05
N ASP A 20 -35.93 -19.18 15.57
CA ASP A 20 -36.96 -20.18 15.74
C ASP A 20 -37.62 -20.40 14.38
N PHE A 21 -37.20 -21.48 13.75
CA PHE A 21 -37.67 -21.85 12.42
C PHE A 21 -39.15 -22.32 12.40
N LYS A 22 -39.84 -22.29 13.54
CA LYS A 22 -41.28 -22.58 13.63
C LYS A 22 -42.15 -21.35 13.38
N ASP A 23 -41.60 -20.13 13.54
CA ASP A 23 -42.31 -18.87 13.26
C ASP A 23 -42.17 -18.49 11.77
N THR A 24 -42.82 -19.23 10.91
CA THR A 24 -42.77 -19.08 9.44
C THR A 24 -43.60 -17.92 8.88
N GLU A 25 -44.36 -17.18 9.70
CA GLU A 25 -45.20 -16.07 9.22
C GLU A 25 -44.36 -14.78 8.91
N ALA A 26 -43.14 -14.65 9.44
CA ALA A 26 -42.29 -13.47 9.20
C ALA A 26 -41.41 -13.56 7.95
N LEU A 27 -41.19 -14.76 7.41
CA LEU A 27 -40.43 -15.00 6.17
C LEU A 27 -41.17 -16.05 5.36
N PRO A 28 -41.79 -15.72 4.23
CA PRO A 28 -42.47 -16.70 3.42
C PRO A 28 -41.49 -17.74 2.84
N LEU A 29 -41.69 -19.01 3.17
CA LEU A 29 -40.99 -20.19 2.65
C LEU A 29 -39.62 -20.53 3.24
N LEU A 30 -39.58 -21.04 4.47
CA LEU A 30 -38.42 -21.70 5.08
C LEU A 30 -38.61 -23.21 5.18
N THR A 31 -37.73 -24.00 4.60
CA THR A 31 -37.63 -25.46 4.84
C THR A 31 -36.40 -25.73 5.70
N VAL A 32 -36.59 -26.32 6.89
CA VAL A 32 -35.57 -26.43 7.94
C VAL A 32 -35.00 -27.84 8.08
N CYS A 33 -33.66 -27.93 8.09
CA CYS A 33 -32.92 -28.98 8.79
C CYS A 33 -32.25 -28.37 10.03
N ARG A 34 -31.99 -29.12 11.09
CA ARG A 34 -31.55 -28.64 12.41
C ARG A 34 -30.31 -27.70 12.44
N GLU A 35 -29.53 -27.67 11.37
CA GLU A 35 -28.28 -26.85 11.29
C GLU A 35 -28.24 -25.94 10.07
N THR A 36 -29.14 -26.06 9.13
CA THR A 36 -29.16 -25.26 7.91
C THR A 36 -30.58 -24.86 7.54
N ALA A 37 -30.78 -23.63 7.15
CA ALA A 37 -32.05 -23.15 6.62
C ALA A 37 -31.87 -22.69 5.17
N THR A 38 -32.84 -23.02 4.30
CA THR A 38 -32.88 -22.48 2.93
C THR A 38 -34.08 -21.55 2.81
N VAL A 39 -33.77 -20.29 2.44
CA VAL A 39 -34.78 -19.25 2.20
C VAL A 39 -34.91 -19.02 0.72
N GLN A 40 -36.12 -19.11 0.19
CA GLN A 40 -36.41 -18.74 -1.17
C GLN A 40 -36.60 -17.21 -1.26
N VAL A 41 -35.66 -16.51 -1.89
CA VAL A 41 -35.74 -15.07 -2.10
C VAL A 41 -36.30 -14.81 -3.49
N HIS A 42 -37.43 -14.12 -3.51
CA HIS A 42 -38.20 -13.83 -4.71
C HIS A 42 -37.96 -12.38 -5.14
N PHE A 43 -37.43 -12.20 -6.35
CA PHE A 43 -37.29 -10.88 -6.98
C PHE A 43 -38.36 -10.77 -8.08
N PRO A 44 -39.45 -10.03 -7.86
CA PRO A 44 -40.47 -9.86 -8.89
C PRO A 44 -39.88 -9.13 -10.10
N PRO A 45 -40.50 -9.27 -11.29
CA PRO A 45 -40.07 -8.58 -12.49
C PRO A 45 -39.92 -7.08 -12.23
N SER A 46 -38.77 -6.53 -12.59
CA SER A 46 -38.43 -5.12 -12.41
C SER A 46 -37.86 -4.56 -13.72
N GLN A 47 -37.60 -3.24 -13.75
CA GLN A 47 -36.95 -2.63 -14.92
C GLN A 47 -35.53 -3.18 -15.16
N VAL A 48 -34.91 -3.82 -14.16
CA VAL A 48 -33.57 -4.45 -14.24
C VAL A 48 -33.68 -5.92 -14.65
N TYR A 49 -34.73 -6.61 -14.18
CA TYR A 49 -34.97 -8.03 -14.48
C TYR A 49 -36.34 -8.15 -15.17
N LYS A 50 -36.33 -8.61 -16.44
CA LYS A 50 -37.57 -8.78 -17.21
C LYS A 50 -38.37 -10.02 -16.78
N GLU A 51 -37.72 -10.95 -16.08
CA GLU A 51 -38.28 -12.22 -15.65
C GLU A 51 -38.28 -12.30 -14.12
N ASP A 52 -39.22 -13.10 -13.61
CA ASP A 52 -39.30 -13.48 -12.23
C ASP A 52 -38.09 -14.34 -11.85
N ARG A 53 -37.30 -13.88 -10.85
CA ARG A 53 -36.12 -14.63 -10.42
C ARG A 53 -36.29 -15.10 -8.98
N ARG A 54 -36.06 -16.37 -8.78
CA ARG A 54 -36.05 -16.99 -7.47
C ARG A 54 -34.67 -17.53 -7.18
N TYR A 55 -34.18 -17.29 -5.97
CA TYR A 55 -32.88 -17.76 -5.49
C TYR A 55 -33.11 -18.51 -4.18
N ASP A 56 -32.56 -19.69 -4.07
CA ASP A 56 -32.47 -20.39 -2.80
C ASP A 56 -31.22 -19.91 -2.06
N VAL A 57 -31.45 -19.26 -0.94
CA VAL A 57 -30.33 -18.76 -0.07
C VAL A 57 -30.25 -19.71 1.11
N ARG A 58 -29.15 -20.42 1.22
CA ARG A 58 -28.89 -21.36 2.30
C ARG A 58 -28.19 -20.66 3.44
N PHE A 59 -28.77 -20.70 4.63
CA PHE A 59 -28.13 -20.23 5.86
C PHE A 59 -27.60 -21.46 6.62
N GLN A 60 -26.41 -21.35 7.15
CA GLN A 60 -25.79 -22.32 8.03
C GLN A 60 -25.47 -21.64 9.35
N LEU A 61 -25.85 -22.28 10.47
CA LEU A 61 -25.42 -21.85 11.80
C LEU A 61 -23.93 -22.09 11.90
N ASP A 62 -23.15 -21.02 12.16
CA ASP A 62 -21.70 -21.07 12.29
C ASP A 62 -21.32 -21.18 13.79
N GLU A 63 -21.86 -20.27 14.61
CA GLU A 63 -21.52 -20.21 16.03
C GLU A 63 -22.65 -19.56 16.85
N GLU A 64 -22.97 -20.10 18.02
CA GLU A 64 -23.77 -19.46 19.07
C GLU A 64 -22.87 -18.92 20.17
N MET A 65 -23.09 -17.67 20.60
CA MET A 65 -22.21 -17.00 21.53
C MET A 65 -22.96 -16.48 22.76
N ASP A 66 -22.51 -16.88 23.95
CA ASP A 66 -22.92 -16.29 25.21
C ASP A 66 -22.04 -15.08 25.57
N LEU A 67 -22.63 -13.89 25.49
CA LEU A 67 -21.96 -12.64 25.82
C LEU A 67 -21.46 -12.57 27.27
N GLY A 68 -22.20 -13.16 28.21
CA GLY A 68 -21.83 -13.17 29.62
C GLY A 68 -20.56 -14.00 29.87
N ALA A 69 -20.51 -15.20 29.32
CA ALA A 69 -19.33 -16.07 29.37
C ALA A 69 -18.13 -15.41 28.68
N LEU A 70 -18.35 -14.81 27.52
CA LEU A 70 -17.31 -14.12 26.75
C LEU A 70 -16.65 -12.96 27.50
N PHE A 71 -17.43 -12.08 28.15
CA PHE A 71 -16.87 -10.98 28.96
C PHE A 71 -16.10 -11.51 30.18
N LYS A 72 -16.52 -12.60 30.77
CA LYS A 72 -15.79 -13.27 31.85
C LYS A 72 -14.46 -13.83 31.33
N ASP A 73 -14.45 -14.44 30.16
CA ASP A 73 -13.24 -14.96 29.52
C ASP A 73 -12.25 -13.85 29.18
N LEU A 74 -12.72 -12.75 28.56
CA LEU A 74 -11.88 -11.59 28.29
C LEU A 74 -11.25 -11.00 29.55
N SER A 75 -12.01 -10.95 30.66
CA SER A 75 -11.53 -10.48 31.96
C SER A 75 -10.47 -11.40 32.55
N ASN A 76 -10.55 -12.71 32.26
CA ASN A 76 -9.58 -13.71 32.63
C ASN A 76 -8.36 -13.77 31.71
N GLY A 77 -8.35 -12.95 30.63
CA GLY A 77 -7.28 -12.92 29.66
C GLY A 77 -7.42 -13.93 28.52
N ASN A 78 -8.55 -14.62 28.41
CA ASN A 78 -8.82 -15.52 27.29
C ASN A 78 -9.19 -14.72 26.03
N PRO A 79 -8.72 -15.12 24.84
CA PRO A 79 -9.10 -14.47 23.60
C PRO A 79 -10.57 -14.75 23.26
N PRO A 80 -11.28 -13.78 22.64
CA PRO A 80 -12.60 -14.03 22.14
C PRO A 80 -12.53 -14.96 20.92
N PRO A 81 -13.58 -15.73 20.63
CA PRO A 81 -13.73 -16.44 19.38
C PRO A 81 -13.62 -15.49 18.19
N GLU A 82 -13.00 -15.94 17.10
CA GLU A 82 -12.82 -15.11 15.88
C GLU A 82 -14.17 -14.69 15.28
N GLY A 83 -15.16 -15.58 15.30
CA GLY A 83 -16.53 -15.32 14.88
C GLY A 83 -17.16 -14.14 15.59
N PHE A 84 -16.88 -13.92 16.87
CA PHE A 84 -17.43 -12.81 17.65
C PHE A 84 -16.92 -11.44 17.16
N VAL A 85 -15.63 -11.32 16.91
CA VAL A 85 -15.03 -10.07 16.38
C VAL A 85 -15.61 -9.74 15.01
N LYS A 86 -15.84 -10.78 14.17
CA LYS A 86 -16.50 -10.65 12.87
C LYS A 86 -17.95 -10.18 13.04
N ALA A 87 -18.71 -10.80 13.95
CA ALA A 87 -20.09 -10.42 14.26
C ALA A 87 -20.21 -8.95 14.71
N LEU A 88 -19.37 -8.51 15.65
CA LEU A 88 -19.34 -7.11 16.08
C LEU A 88 -19.02 -6.17 14.91
N SER A 89 -18.10 -6.55 14.04
CA SER A 89 -17.75 -5.75 12.87
C SER A 89 -18.92 -5.61 11.89
N VAL A 90 -19.74 -6.66 11.73
CA VAL A 90 -20.98 -6.64 10.93
C VAL A 90 -22.02 -5.71 11.57
N ILE A 91 -22.26 -5.83 12.88
CA ILE A 91 -23.21 -4.99 13.61
C ILE A 91 -22.85 -3.50 13.49
N PHE A 92 -21.58 -3.12 13.74
CA PHE A 92 -21.12 -1.74 13.60
C PHE A 92 -21.16 -1.24 12.16
N GLY A 93 -20.98 -2.11 11.18
CA GLY A 93 -21.01 -1.80 9.76
C GLY A 93 -22.43 -1.63 9.19
N TYR A 94 -23.44 -2.17 9.83
CA TYR A 94 -24.77 -2.31 9.25
C TYR A 94 -25.47 -0.98 8.95
N ALA A 95 -25.52 -0.07 9.92
CA ALA A 95 -26.19 1.22 9.73
C ALA A 95 -25.50 2.11 8.66
N PRO A 96 -24.18 2.31 8.66
CA PRO A 96 -23.52 3.08 7.60
C PRO A 96 -23.59 2.41 6.21
N LEU A 97 -23.72 1.09 6.11
CA LEU A 97 -23.97 0.40 4.84
C LEU A 97 -25.34 0.72 4.23
N ARG A 98 -26.35 0.97 5.06
CA ARG A 98 -27.71 1.32 4.64
C ARG A 98 -27.88 2.82 4.34
N ASP A 99 -26.96 3.67 4.75
CA ASP A 99 -27.05 5.09 4.44
C ASP A 99 -26.79 5.34 2.95
N ALA A 100 -27.82 5.78 2.22
CA ALA A 100 -27.76 6.04 0.78
C ALA A 100 -26.72 7.11 0.40
N LYS A 101 -26.36 7.99 1.34
CA LYS A 101 -25.34 9.05 1.16
C LYS A 101 -23.93 8.58 1.46
N THR A 102 -23.76 7.39 2.03
CA THR A 102 -22.47 6.80 2.37
C THR A 102 -22.05 5.80 1.29
N ARG A 103 -20.80 5.83 0.91
CA ARG A 103 -20.16 4.86 0.01
C ARG A 103 -19.13 4.04 0.75
N VAL A 104 -19.13 2.75 0.49
CA VAL A 104 -18.22 1.82 1.16
C VAL A 104 -17.20 1.29 0.17
N LEU A 105 -15.91 1.34 0.54
CA LEU A 105 -14.81 0.79 -0.24
C LEU A 105 -14.09 -0.31 0.55
N GLY A 106 -14.12 -1.52 0.01
CA GLY A 106 -13.52 -2.68 0.67
C GLY A 106 -14.17 -2.96 2.04
N ALA A 107 -13.42 -3.52 2.96
CA ALA A 107 -13.90 -3.81 4.29
C ALA A 107 -13.77 -2.58 5.21
N GLY A 108 -14.89 -2.07 5.68
CA GLY A 108 -14.96 -1.07 6.77
C GLY A 108 -14.46 0.34 6.46
N ARG A 109 -14.40 0.77 5.19
CA ARG A 109 -14.08 2.16 4.84
C ARG A 109 -15.31 2.88 4.30
N TYR A 110 -15.73 3.92 5.00
CA TYR A 110 -16.99 4.64 4.77
C TYR A 110 -16.73 6.10 4.38
N PHE A 111 -17.36 6.56 3.30
CA PHE A 111 -17.16 7.89 2.72
C PHE A 111 -18.52 8.54 2.52
N LYS A 112 -18.74 9.70 3.12
CA LYS A 112 -19.98 10.47 2.95
C LYS A 112 -19.72 11.65 2.02
N ASP A 113 -20.62 11.88 1.07
CA ASP A 113 -20.54 13.04 0.19
C ASP A 113 -20.99 14.29 0.92
N SER A 114 -20.04 15.08 1.40
CA SER A 114 -20.29 16.41 1.93
C SER A 114 -19.25 17.39 1.40
N ARG A 115 -19.60 18.67 1.29
CA ARG A 115 -18.65 19.70 0.79
C ARG A 115 -17.41 19.84 1.67
N GLU A 116 -17.56 19.63 2.97
CA GLU A 116 -16.48 19.77 3.96
C GLU A 116 -15.46 18.62 3.89
N GLU A 117 -15.91 17.44 3.44
CA GLU A 117 -15.09 16.22 3.38
C GLU A 117 -14.61 15.92 1.94
N ARG A 118 -14.78 16.87 1.02
CA ARG A 118 -14.45 16.72 -0.39
C ARG A 118 -13.43 17.76 -0.87
N GLN A 119 -12.49 17.33 -1.68
CA GLN A 119 -11.64 18.21 -2.47
C GLN A 119 -11.63 17.75 -3.93
N ASP A 120 -12.16 18.60 -4.80
CA ASP A 120 -12.10 18.39 -6.23
C ASP A 120 -10.72 18.80 -6.75
N LEU A 121 -10.07 17.90 -7.49
CA LEU A 121 -8.78 18.19 -8.11
C LEU A 121 -9.01 19.00 -9.39
N VAL A 122 -8.24 20.07 -9.55
CA VAL A 122 -8.22 20.91 -10.75
C VAL A 122 -6.95 20.68 -11.57
N CYS A 123 -7.00 20.89 -12.86
CA CYS A 123 -5.84 20.79 -13.71
C CYS A 123 -4.87 21.95 -13.44
N MET A 124 -3.62 21.64 -13.07
CA MET A 124 -2.59 22.64 -12.73
C MET A 124 -2.25 23.55 -13.92
N SER A 125 -2.32 23.03 -15.15
CA SER A 125 -2.05 23.79 -16.37
C SER A 125 -3.23 24.69 -16.80
N ASN A 126 -4.44 24.35 -16.39
CA ASN A 126 -5.65 25.16 -16.63
C ASN A 126 -6.65 24.90 -15.50
N PRO A 127 -6.79 25.81 -14.52
CA PRO A 127 -7.70 25.67 -13.37
C PRO A 127 -9.18 25.54 -13.76
N ASP A 128 -9.59 26.02 -14.93
CA ASP A 128 -10.97 25.93 -15.40
C ASP A 128 -11.36 24.52 -15.91
N ILE A 129 -10.37 23.65 -16.09
CA ILE A 129 -10.61 22.27 -16.50
C ILE A 129 -10.71 21.37 -15.26
N PRO A 130 -11.90 20.89 -14.87
CA PRO A 130 -12.06 20.00 -13.74
C PRO A 130 -11.33 18.67 -14.00
N LYS A 131 -10.52 18.20 -13.06
CA LYS A 131 -9.94 16.86 -13.14
C LYS A 131 -11.02 15.78 -12.96
N LEU A 132 -10.75 14.59 -13.53
CA LEU A 132 -11.62 13.42 -13.42
C LEU A 132 -11.58 12.77 -12.04
N MET A 133 -11.18 13.49 -11.00
CA MET A 133 -10.92 12.98 -9.67
C MET A 133 -11.38 13.94 -8.59
N THR A 134 -11.99 13.35 -7.57
CA THR A 134 -12.35 14.01 -6.31
C THR A 134 -11.74 13.20 -5.18
N ILE A 135 -11.08 13.85 -4.24
CA ILE A 135 -10.61 13.21 -3.01
C ILE A 135 -11.72 13.36 -1.98
N LEU A 136 -12.12 12.24 -1.38
CA LEU A 136 -13.02 12.24 -0.22
C LEU A 136 -12.26 11.79 1.01
N ARG A 137 -12.53 12.48 2.13
CA ARG A 137 -12.22 11.99 3.45
C ARG A 137 -13.33 11.07 3.92
N GLY A 138 -12.96 9.97 4.52
CA GLY A 138 -13.88 9.01 5.12
C GLY A 138 -13.29 8.44 6.40
N PHE A 139 -13.95 7.43 6.91
CA PHE A 139 -13.54 6.76 8.14
C PHE A 139 -13.43 5.26 7.91
N VAL A 140 -12.47 4.66 8.58
CA VAL A 140 -12.33 3.21 8.68
C VAL A 140 -12.58 2.81 10.12
N GLN A 141 -13.35 1.74 10.32
CA GLN A 141 -13.58 1.17 11.64
C GLN A 141 -13.24 -0.32 11.65
N ASN A 142 -12.77 -0.78 12.78
CA ASN A 142 -12.57 -2.19 13.06
C ASN A 142 -12.66 -2.46 14.56
N VAL A 143 -13.25 -3.59 14.90
CA VAL A 143 -13.30 -4.06 16.29
C VAL A 143 -11.99 -4.75 16.61
N ARG A 144 -11.48 -4.50 17.81
CA ARG A 144 -10.27 -5.11 18.34
C ARG A 144 -10.49 -5.60 19.77
N PRO A 145 -10.16 -6.85 20.08
CA PRO A 145 -10.12 -7.30 21.47
C PRO A 145 -8.96 -6.64 22.21
N ALA A 146 -9.14 -6.40 23.49
CA ALA A 146 -8.12 -5.99 24.42
C ALA A 146 -8.40 -6.65 25.78
N THR A 147 -7.42 -6.64 26.69
CA THR A 147 -7.59 -7.23 28.01
C THR A 147 -8.81 -6.66 28.73
N GLY A 148 -9.79 -7.50 28.99
CA GLY A 148 -11.03 -7.16 29.70
C GLY A 148 -12.03 -6.30 28.92
N LYS A 149 -11.85 -6.04 27.60
CA LYS A 149 -12.75 -5.17 26.82
C LYS A 149 -12.60 -5.34 25.32
N PHE A 150 -13.62 -4.84 24.59
CA PHE A 150 -13.52 -4.59 23.16
C PHE A 150 -13.29 -3.11 22.89
N LEU A 151 -12.53 -2.83 21.86
CA LEU A 151 -12.25 -1.48 21.36
C LEU A 151 -12.81 -1.33 19.95
N LEU A 152 -13.55 -0.28 19.69
CA LEU A 152 -13.86 0.16 18.34
C LEU A 152 -12.76 1.13 17.90
N ASN A 153 -11.91 0.66 17.03
CA ASN A 153 -10.84 1.46 16.48
C ASN A 153 -11.34 2.23 15.26
N VAL A 154 -11.41 3.56 15.35
CA VAL A 154 -11.85 4.46 14.26
C VAL A 154 -10.66 5.29 13.80
N ASN A 155 -10.48 5.40 12.49
CA ASN A 155 -9.43 6.23 11.92
C ASN A 155 -9.91 6.96 10.67
N VAL A 156 -9.31 8.13 10.40
CA VAL A 156 -9.54 8.89 9.16
C VAL A 156 -8.86 8.16 7.99
N THR A 157 -9.56 8.06 6.88
CA THR A 157 -9.06 7.49 5.63
C THR A 157 -9.38 8.40 4.45
N TYR A 158 -8.73 8.17 3.33
CA TYR A 158 -8.93 8.96 2.11
C TYR A 158 -9.14 8.04 0.93
N GLY A 159 -10.02 8.45 0.02
CA GLY A 159 -10.33 7.73 -1.21
C GLY A 159 -10.39 8.68 -2.39
N ILE A 160 -10.06 8.17 -3.58
CA ILE A 160 -10.18 8.89 -4.83
C ILE A 160 -11.40 8.37 -5.56
N PHE A 161 -12.25 9.28 -5.93
CA PHE A 161 -13.53 9.00 -6.56
C PHE A 161 -13.66 9.78 -7.86
N ARG A 162 -14.58 9.36 -8.69
CA ARG A 162 -15.03 10.16 -9.82
C ARG A 162 -15.87 11.34 -9.31
N PRO A 163 -15.70 12.55 -9.87
CA PRO A 163 -16.49 13.70 -9.46
C PRO A 163 -17.98 13.53 -9.83
N LYS A 164 -18.85 14.10 -9.05
CA LYS A 164 -20.30 14.22 -9.40
C LYS A 164 -20.46 15.38 -10.36
N ILE A 165 -20.37 15.15 -11.66
CA ILE A 165 -20.39 16.19 -12.67
C ILE A 165 -21.15 15.73 -13.93
N ASN A 166 -21.76 16.66 -14.64
CA ASN A 166 -22.27 16.40 -15.98
C ASN A 166 -21.11 16.03 -16.91
N LEU A 167 -21.26 14.94 -17.65
CA LEU A 167 -20.19 14.42 -18.49
C LEU A 167 -19.84 15.35 -19.65
N GLY A 168 -20.82 16.08 -20.18
CA GLY A 168 -20.60 17.14 -21.17
C GLY A 168 -19.72 18.26 -20.61
N ARG A 169 -20.02 18.76 -19.41
CA ARG A 169 -19.20 19.79 -18.73
C ARG A 169 -17.79 19.32 -18.42
N LEU A 170 -17.61 18.03 -18.18
CA LEU A 170 -16.31 17.44 -17.94
C LEU A 170 -15.48 17.30 -19.20
N LEU A 171 -16.11 16.90 -20.31
CA LEU A 171 -15.45 16.61 -21.58
C LEU A 171 -15.26 17.83 -22.46
N TRP A 172 -16.18 18.80 -22.41
CA TRP A 172 -16.17 19.96 -23.32
C TRP A 172 -14.87 20.77 -23.30
N PRO A 173 -14.31 21.20 -22.15
CA PRO A 173 -13.05 21.94 -22.12
C PRO A 173 -11.88 21.12 -22.69
N ARG A 174 -11.93 19.79 -22.56
CA ARG A 174 -10.93 18.88 -23.11
C ARG A 174 -11.11 18.63 -24.59
N ALA A 175 -12.35 18.50 -25.02
CA ALA A 175 -12.67 18.37 -26.44
C ALA A 175 -12.17 19.57 -27.22
N ALA A 176 -12.36 20.79 -26.74
CA ALA A 176 -11.85 22.01 -27.37
C ALA A 176 -10.33 22.01 -27.55
N LEU A 177 -9.58 21.51 -26.54
CA LEU A 177 -8.12 21.34 -26.65
C LEU A 177 -7.72 20.21 -27.60
N ILE A 178 -8.46 19.10 -27.58
CA ILE A 178 -8.21 17.92 -28.40
C ILE A 178 -8.49 18.24 -29.87
N TRP A 179 -9.59 18.96 -30.18
CA TRP A 179 -9.94 19.34 -31.56
C TRP A 179 -8.99 20.39 -32.16
N GLY A 180 -8.23 21.12 -31.34
CA GLY A 180 -7.18 22.04 -31.81
C GLY A 180 -5.83 21.36 -32.13
N SER A 181 -5.69 20.07 -31.86
CA SER A 181 -4.47 19.28 -32.12
C SER A 181 -4.52 18.54 -33.47
N ASP A 182 -3.38 18.01 -33.90
CA ASP A 182 -3.37 17.15 -35.10
C ASP A 182 -4.19 15.85 -34.86
N GLU A 183 -4.58 15.20 -35.95
CA GLU A 183 -5.49 14.05 -35.93
C GLU A 183 -4.93 12.87 -35.10
N LYS A 184 -3.64 12.59 -35.18
CA LYS A 184 -2.99 11.50 -34.47
C LYS A 184 -2.95 11.75 -32.97
N GLN A 185 -2.66 12.98 -32.54
CA GLN A 185 -2.66 13.38 -31.15
C GLN A 185 -4.09 13.38 -30.60
N ARG A 186 -5.05 13.88 -31.37
CA ARG A 186 -6.48 13.88 -31.06
C ARG A 186 -7.00 12.47 -30.76
N LEU A 187 -6.75 11.50 -31.64
CA LEU A 187 -7.16 10.11 -31.47
C LEU A 187 -6.50 9.50 -30.23
N GLY A 188 -5.21 9.77 -29.99
CA GLY A 188 -4.51 9.29 -28.80
C GLY A 188 -5.10 9.82 -27.50
N ASP A 189 -5.52 11.07 -27.45
CA ASP A 189 -6.11 11.68 -26.26
C ASP A 189 -7.57 11.24 -26.03
N LEU A 190 -8.34 11.04 -27.10
CA LEU A 190 -9.67 10.42 -27.03
C LEU A 190 -9.62 8.97 -26.55
N GLU A 191 -8.62 8.18 -26.99
CA GLU A 191 -8.39 6.82 -26.48
C GLU A 191 -8.07 6.82 -24.97
N LYS A 192 -7.24 7.73 -24.49
CA LYS A 192 -6.97 7.89 -23.05
C LYS A 192 -8.24 8.22 -22.28
N LEU A 193 -9.05 9.17 -22.77
CA LEU A 193 -10.33 9.52 -22.15
C LEU A 193 -11.33 8.35 -22.19
N HIS A 194 -11.39 7.61 -23.30
CA HIS A 194 -12.21 6.41 -23.42
C HIS A 194 -11.85 5.38 -22.34
N GLY A 195 -10.57 5.06 -22.19
CA GLY A 195 -10.11 4.15 -21.12
C GLY A 195 -10.47 4.62 -19.70
N ILE A 196 -10.54 5.93 -19.50
CA ILE A 196 -10.91 6.51 -18.20
C ILE A 196 -12.42 6.34 -17.91
N ILE A 197 -13.29 6.54 -18.89
CA ILE A 197 -14.75 6.48 -18.70
C ILE A 197 -15.34 5.08 -18.93
N GLN A 198 -14.62 4.18 -19.57
CA GLN A 198 -15.08 2.81 -19.82
C GLN A 198 -15.48 2.12 -18.50
N ARG A 199 -16.56 1.34 -18.52
CA ARG A 199 -17.15 0.66 -17.36
C ARG A 199 -17.55 1.60 -16.20
N THR A 200 -17.75 2.89 -16.52
CA THR A 200 -18.21 3.88 -15.53
C THR A 200 -19.73 3.81 -15.41
N LYS A 201 -20.24 3.98 -14.19
CA LYS A 201 -21.67 4.17 -13.96
C LYS A 201 -22.05 5.62 -14.18
N ILE A 202 -23.07 5.84 -14.97
CA ILE A 202 -23.64 7.15 -15.22
C ILE A 202 -25.11 7.20 -14.82
N LEU A 203 -25.57 8.38 -14.52
CA LEU A 203 -26.99 8.69 -14.37
C LEU A 203 -27.43 9.34 -15.68
N TYR A 204 -28.44 8.71 -16.33
CA TYR A 204 -29.00 9.20 -17.57
C TYR A 204 -30.49 9.52 -17.38
N LYS A 205 -30.87 10.73 -17.76
CA LYS A 205 -32.26 11.15 -17.77
C LYS A 205 -32.81 11.04 -19.18
N PRO A 206 -33.59 9.99 -19.51
CA PRO A 206 -34.21 9.89 -20.82
C PRO A 206 -35.21 11.05 -20.99
N PRO A 207 -35.21 11.76 -22.12
CA PRO A 207 -36.19 12.76 -22.40
C PRO A 207 -37.58 12.14 -22.59
N LYS A 208 -38.64 12.82 -22.16
CA LYS A 208 -40.02 12.35 -22.36
C LYS A 208 -40.41 12.50 -23.84
N LYS A 209 -40.87 11.41 -24.48
CA LYS A 209 -41.46 11.47 -25.81
C LYS A 209 -42.79 12.27 -25.76
N LYS A 210 -42.92 13.35 -26.50
CA LYS A 210 -44.22 14.03 -26.65
C LYS A 210 -45.10 13.18 -27.53
N GLY A 211 -46.25 12.68 -27.05
CA GLY A 211 -47.33 12.10 -27.84
C GLY A 211 -47.76 10.66 -27.54
N LYS A 212 -47.31 10.00 -26.47
CA LYS A 212 -47.93 8.75 -26.01
C LYS A 212 -48.36 8.90 -24.53
N PRO A 213 -49.63 8.57 -24.21
CA PRO A 213 -50.02 8.43 -22.81
C PRO A 213 -49.27 7.29 -22.19
N THR A 214 -48.63 7.50 -21.05
CA THR A 214 -47.94 6.45 -20.31
C THR A 214 -48.95 5.78 -19.40
N ASP A 215 -49.60 4.71 -19.89
CA ASP A 215 -50.24 3.69 -19.05
C ASP A 215 -49.18 2.70 -18.61
N ALA A 216 -48.39 3.04 -17.65
CA ALA A 216 -47.69 2.13 -16.75
C ALA A 216 -47.03 2.99 -15.66
N GLN A 217 -47.58 2.95 -14.48
CA GLN A 217 -46.95 3.46 -13.27
C GLN A 217 -45.67 2.65 -13.02
N PRO A 218 -44.48 3.24 -12.99
CA PRO A 218 -43.27 2.50 -12.63
C PRO A 218 -43.22 2.30 -11.12
N ASN A 219 -42.95 1.07 -10.70
CA ASN A 219 -42.74 0.70 -9.31
C ASN A 219 -41.67 1.58 -8.64
N ARG A 220 -42.03 2.16 -7.50
CA ARG A 220 -41.28 3.16 -6.74
C ARG A 220 -39.97 2.71 -6.06
N SER A 221 -39.42 1.52 -6.37
CA SER A 221 -38.35 0.92 -5.56
C SER A 221 -36.90 1.21 -5.98
N SER A 222 -36.65 2.08 -6.97
CA SER A 222 -35.27 2.43 -7.37
C SER A 222 -35.04 3.92 -7.60
N VAL A 223 -35.75 4.77 -6.87
CA VAL A 223 -35.64 6.23 -6.98
C VAL A 223 -34.54 6.74 -6.04
N CYS A 224 -33.47 7.26 -6.61
CA CYS A 224 -32.49 8.07 -5.88
C CYS A 224 -33.11 9.47 -5.61
N THR A 225 -33.64 9.66 -4.40
CA THR A 225 -34.21 10.94 -3.94
C THR A 225 -33.11 11.91 -3.48
N ASP A 226 -32.19 12.28 -4.33
CA ASP A 226 -31.19 13.30 -4.00
C ASP A 226 -31.69 14.67 -4.48
N GLN A 227 -32.14 15.50 -3.54
CA GLN A 227 -32.61 16.86 -3.78
C GLN A 227 -31.55 17.84 -4.34
N SER A 228 -30.34 17.42 -4.57
CA SER A 228 -29.25 18.23 -5.12
C SER A 228 -29.14 18.20 -6.65
N HIS A 229 -30.01 17.50 -7.36
CA HIS A 229 -30.09 17.57 -8.82
C HIS A 229 -30.96 18.76 -9.26
N PRO A 230 -30.52 19.56 -10.27
CA PRO A 230 -31.36 20.55 -10.87
C PRO A 230 -32.43 19.89 -11.75
N GLY A 231 -33.49 19.45 -11.12
CA GLY A 231 -34.63 18.74 -11.68
C GLY A 231 -35.39 18.12 -10.52
N GLY A 232 -36.64 18.45 -10.27
CA GLY A 232 -37.44 18.07 -9.09
C GLY A 232 -37.56 16.55 -8.88
N PRO A 233 -38.28 16.13 -7.83
CA PRO A 233 -38.40 14.75 -7.35
C PRO A 233 -39.03 13.74 -8.33
N ASP A 234 -39.53 14.20 -9.46
CA ASP A 234 -40.20 13.36 -10.48
C ASP A 234 -39.31 12.96 -11.67
N ASP A 235 -37.98 13.20 -11.60
CA ASP A 235 -37.08 12.93 -12.70
C ASP A 235 -36.48 11.53 -12.57
N PHE A 236 -37.02 10.55 -13.30
CA PHE A 236 -36.45 9.21 -13.43
C PHE A 236 -35.03 9.27 -13.98
N VAL A 237 -34.06 8.85 -13.18
CA VAL A 237 -32.66 8.75 -13.57
C VAL A 237 -32.28 7.28 -13.66
N ASN A 238 -32.01 6.80 -14.85
CA ASN A 238 -31.49 5.45 -15.05
C ASN A 238 -30.00 5.40 -14.71
N ARG A 239 -29.62 4.53 -13.77
CA ARG A 239 -28.21 4.22 -13.49
C ARG A 239 -27.73 3.17 -14.48
N ILE A 240 -26.77 3.53 -15.32
CA ILE A 240 -26.29 2.71 -16.42
C ILE A 240 -24.77 2.58 -16.35
N THR A 241 -24.23 1.37 -16.59
CA THR A 241 -22.81 1.18 -16.82
C THR A 241 -22.53 1.32 -18.30
N ILE A 242 -21.61 2.20 -18.69
CA ILE A 242 -21.30 2.46 -20.08
C ILE A 242 -20.12 1.65 -20.60
N ALA A 243 -20.18 1.27 -21.87
CA ALA A 243 -19.06 0.62 -22.57
C ALA A 243 -17.90 1.57 -22.86
N GLY A 244 -18.15 2.89 -22.86
CA GLY A 244 -17.20 3.94 -23.14
C GLY A 244 -17.75 4.92 -24.18
N PHE A 245 -16.88 5.50 -25.01
CA PHE A 245 -17.31 6.29 -26.17
C PHE A 245 -17.80 5.39 -27.30
N ALA A 246 -18.71 5.92 -28.12
CA ALA A 246 -19.08 5.32 -29.40
C ALA A 246 -17.84 5.16 -30.29
N ARG A 247 -17.76 4.06 -31.05
CA ARG A 247 -16.66 3.78 -31.96
C ARG A 247 -17.22 3.38 -33.31
N ARG A 248 -16.62 3.88 -34.39
CA ARG A 248 -16.96 3.50 -35.78
C ARG A 248 -16.09 2.33 -36.20
N LYS A 249 -16.69 1.29 -36.78
CA LYS A 249 -15.94 0.19 -37.39
C LYS A 249 -15.56 0.63 -38.82
N ASP A 250 -14.30 0.57 -39.16
CA ASP A 250 -13.83 0.71 -40.52
C ASP A 250 -14.24 -0.50 -41.36
N SER A 251 -14.84 -0.26 -42.51
CA SER A 251 -15.43 -1.29 -43.35
C SER A 251 -14.41 -2.14 -44.13
N GLY A 252 -13.17 -2.28 -43.63
CA GLY A 252 -12.16 -3.07 -44.35
C GLY A 252 -11.09 -3.77 -43.53
N GLN A 253 -10.76 -3.33 -42.33
CA GLN A 253 -9.61 -3.87 -41.57
C GLN A 253 -9.86 -4.23 -40.08
N GLY A 254 -11.08 -4.23 -39.63
CA GLY A 254 -11.40 -4.66 -38.24
C GLY A 254 -10.91 -3.75 -37.12
N LYS A 255 -10.20 -2.67 -37.37
CA LYS A 255 -9.77 -1.67 -36.37
C LYS A 255 -10.86 -0.61 -36.21
N GLN A 256 -11.26 -0.36 -34.97
CA GLN A 256 -12.14 0.75 -34.61
C GLN A 256 -11.28 2.02 -34.49
N THR A 257 -11.40 2.93 -35.45
CA THR A 257 -10.45 4.06 -35.63
C THR A 257 -11.02 5.44 -35.30
N ASP A 258 -12.34 5.59 -35.09
CA ASP A 258 -12.94 6.91 -34.90
C ASP A 258 -14.00 6.96 -33.80
N PHE A 259 -14.17 8.15 -33.20
CA PHE A 259 -15.16 8.44 -32.17
C PHE A 259 -16.24 9.39 -32.71
N PRO A 260 -17.33 8.87 -33.29
CA PRO A 260 -18.35 9.70 -33.91
C PRO A 260 -19.06 10.60 -32.90
N ASN A 261 -19.35 11.81 -33.30
CA ASN A 261 -20.24 12.72 -32.59
C ASN A 261 -21.72 12.50 -33.01
N TRP A 262 -22.62 13.25 -32.41
CA TRP A 262 -24.06 13.09 -32.67
C TRP A 262 -24.52 13.60 -34.06
N GLU A 263 -23.71 14.36 -34.79
CA GLU A 263 -23.97 14.73 -36.19
C GLU A 263 -23.51 13.63 -37.15
N GLN A 264 -22.52 12.84 -36.77
CA GLN A 264 -21.91 11.80 -37.60
C GLN A 264 -22.56 10.43 -37.38
N ALA A 265 -22.94 10.14 -36.15
CA ALA A 265 -23.53 8.83 -35.78
C ALA A 265 -24.98 8.75 -36.28
N ARG A 266 -25.32 7.60 -36.85
CA ARG A 266 -26.65 7.32 -37.39
C ARG A 266 -27.36 6.25 -36.58
N CYS A 267 -28.67 6.32 -36.55
CA CYS A 267 -29.57 5.32 -35.95
C CYS A 267 -30.77 5.07 -36.87
N LYS A 268 -31.30 3.86 -36.82
CA LYS A 268 -32.49 3.51 -37.59
C LYS A 268 -33.76 4.08 -36.95
N ASP A 269 -34.60 4.67 -37.78
CA ASP A 269 -35.93 5.19 -37.41
C ASP A 269 -36.96 4.59 -38.38
N GLY A 270 -37.40 3.38 -38.12
CA GLY A 270 -38.13 2.54 -39.11
C GLY A 270 -37.14 2.09 -40.19
N ASP A 271 -37.49 2.40 -41.46
CA ASP A 271 -36.65 2.12 -42.63
C ASP A 271 -35.64 3.26 -42.91
N ASP A 272 -35.82 4.41 -42.25
CA ASP A 272 -34.95 5.59 -42.47
C ASP A 272 -33.70 5.54 -41.58
N ASP A 273 -32.59 6.03 -42.13
CA ASP A 273 -31.32 6.16 -41.44
C ASP A 273 -31.04 7.64 -41.10
N ILE A 274 -31.33 8.03 -39.87
CA ILE A 274 -31.24 9.42 -39.41
C ILE A 274 -30.06 9.61 -38.43
N THR A 275 -29.56 10.86 -38.30
CA THR A 275 -28.53 11.17 -37.33
C THR A 275 -29.08 11.20 -35.92
N VAL A 276 -28.22 10.97 -34.88
CA VAL A 276 -28.61 11.08 -33.48
C VAL A 276 -29.17 12.49 -33.21
N LYS A 277 -28.63 13.55 -33.81
CA LYS A 277 -29.18 14.89 -33.76
C LYS A 277 -30.62 14.93 -34.22
N GLN A 278 -30.90 14.47 -35.44
CA GLN A 278 -32.25 14.44 -36.01
C GLN A 278 -33.21 13.62 -35.17
N TYR A 279 -32.74 12.50 -34.60
CA TYR A 279 -33.53 11.68 -33.69
C TYR A 279 -33.95 12.46 -32.45
N PHE A 280 -33.01 13.14 -31.77
CA PHE A 280 -33.31 13.94 -30.57
C PHE A 280 -34.21 15.15 -30.87
N GLU A 281 -34.03 15.83 -32.01
CA GLU A 281 -34.88 16.93 -32.45
C GLU A 281 -36.30 16.44 -32.81
N LYS A 282 -36.41 15.34 -33.57
CA LYS A 282 -37.70 14.78 -34.05
C LYS A 282 -38.53 14.27 -32.86
N TYR A 283 -37.98 13.44 -32.00
CA TYR A 283 -38.78 12.73 -30.98
C TYR A 283 -38.83 13.45 -29.65
N TYR A 284 -37.81 14.21 -29.32
CA TYR A 284 -37.72 14.82 -27.99
C TYR A 284 -37.83 16.35 -27.99
N LYS A 285 -37.73 16.95 -29.15
CA LYS A 285 -37.69 18.42 -29.33
C LYS A 285 -36.56 19.06 -28.50
N ILE A 286 -35.41 18.42 -28.48
CA ILE A 286 -34.21 18.85 -27.79
C ILE A 286 -33.13 19.16 -28.81
N ALA A 287 -32.65 20.41 -28.80
CA ALA A 287 -31.46 20.83 -29.52
C ALA A 287 -30.22 20.46 -28.69
N LEU A 288 -29.34 19.62 -29.21
CA LEU A 288 -28.04 19.33 -28.59
C LEU A 288 -27.09 20.51 -28.90
N LYS A 289 -26.21 20.82 -27.93
CA LYS A 289 -25.40 22.04 -27.95
C LYS A 289 -23.92 21.83 -28.28
N HIS A 290 -23.41 20.60 -28.10
CA HIS A 290 -21.99 20.30 -28.14
C HIS A 290 -21.65 19.22 -29.17
N PRO A 291 -21.63 19.57 -30.48
CA PRO A 291 -21.33 18.63 -31.56
C PRO A 291 -19.89 18.07 -31.49
N GLU A 292 -19.00 18.78 -30.83
CA GLU A 292 -17.61 18.38 -30.61
C GLU A 292 -17.45 17.21 -29.61
N LEU A 293 -18.50 16.87 -28.86
CA LEU A 293 -18.39 15.79 -27.89
C LEU A 293 -18.65 14.42 -28.50
N PRO A 294 -17.85 13.39 -28.14
CA PRO A 294 -18.12 12.02 -28.58
C PRO A 294 -19.40 11.49 -27.90
N LEU A 295 -20.11 10.63 -28.60
CA LEU A 295 -21.25 9.91 -28.07
C LEU A 295 -20.81 8.86 -27.05
N ILE A 296 -21.69 8.60 -26.07
CA ILE A 296 -21.52 7.55 -25.07
C ILE A 296 -22.24 6.30 -25.53
N ASN A 297 -21.54 5.15 -25.50
CA ASN A 297 -22.14 3.85 -25.76
C ASN A 297 -22.60 3.21 -24.44
N ARG A 298 -23.89 3.03 -24.27
CA ARG A 298 -24.51 2.31 -23.12
C ARG A 298 -24.87 0.86 -23.46
N GLY A 299 -24.77 0.47 -24.74
CA GLY A 299 -24.96 -0.90 -25.22
C GLY A 299 -23.69 -1.73 -25.14
N THR A 300 -23.71 -2.88 -25.79
CA THR A 300 -22.50 -3.69 -26.00
C THR A 300 -21.76 -3.25 -27.28
N PRO A 301 -20.53 -3.72 -27.50
CA PRO A 301 -19.84 -3.50 -28.77
C PRO A 301 -20.58 -4.03 -29.98
N GLU A 302 -21.36 -5.12 -29.79
CA GLU A 302 -22.12 -5.82 -30.83
C GLU A 302 -23.48 -5.16 -31.08
N ALA A 303 -24.09 -4.61 -30.02
CA ALA A 303 -25.39 -3.92 -30.06
C ALA A 303 -25.25 -2.52 -29.42
N PRO A 304 -24.64 -1.57 -30.11
CA PRO A 304 -24.37 -0.23 -29.56
C PRO A 304 -25.68 0.57 -29.38
N ASP A 305 -25.75 1.28 -28.28
CA ASP A 305 -26.81 2.25 -27.98
C ASP A 305 -26.18 3.58 -27.59
N TYR A 306 -26.39 4.58 -28.40
CA TYR A 306 -25.68 5.85 -28.31
C TYR A 306 -26.49 6.95 -27.67
N ILE A 307 -25.92 7.62 -26.68
CA ILE A 307 -26.50 8.75 -25.99
C ILE A 307 -25.53 9.95 -25.96
N PRO A 308 -26.04 11.19 -26.02
CA PRO A 308 -25.21 12.37 -25.97
C PRO A 308 -24.58 12.56 -24.59
N ALA A 309 -23.27 12.87 -24.54
CA ALA A 309 -22.53 13.05 -23.29
C ALA A 309 -23.10 14.17 -22.42
N GLU A 310 -23.64 15.22 -23.02
CA GLU A 310 -24.29 16.35 -22.30
C GLU A 310 -25.56 15.96 -21.52
N ARG A 311 -26.13 14.78 -21.81
CA ARG A 311 -27.30 14.21 -21.11
C ARG A 311 -26.93 13.22 -20.01
N CYS A 312 -25.64 13.03 -19.73
CA CYS A 312 -25.10 12.07 -18.80
C CYS A 312 -24.43 12.76 -17.62
N TRP A 313 -24.61 12.23 -16.41
CA TRP A 313 -23.89 12.62 -15.21
C TRP A 313 -23.07 11.44 -14.69
N LEU A 314 -21.86 11.68 -14.25
CA LEU A 314 -21.12 10.67 -13.50
C LEU A 314 -21.84 10.37 -12.18
N ASP A 315 -22.07 9.08 -11.90
CA ASP A 315 -22.66 8.67 -10.63
C ASP A 315 -21.62 8.83 -9.51
N PHE A 316 -22.06 9.34 -8.36
CA PHE A 316 -21.21 9.58 -7.20
C PHE A 316 -20.69 8.27 -6.58
N GLY A 317 -19.47 8.32 -6.02
CA GLY A 317 -18.94 7.28 -5.15
C GLY A 317 -18.30 6.11 -5.90
N GLN A 318 -18.00 6.27 -7.18
CA GLN A 318 -17.23 5.30 -7.93
C GLN A 318 -15.73 5.50 -7.65
N ALA A 319 -15.12 4.51 -6.99
CA ALA A 319 -13.67 4.55 -6.74
C ALA A 319 -12.89 4.52 -8.04
N ARG A 320 -11.82 5.33 -8.10
CA ARG A 320 -10.85 5.27 -9.19
C ARG A 320 -9.66 4.42 -8.78
N LEU A 321 -9.45 3.30 -9.47
CA LEU A 321 -8.33 2.37 -9.23
C LEU A 321 -7.11 2.66 -10.13
N ALA A 322 -7.02 3.83 -10.77
CA ALA A 322 -5.91 4.18 -11.65
C ALA A 322 -4.71 4.74 -10.86
N LYS A 323 -3.51 4.57 -11.41
CA LYS A 323 -2.28 5.19 -10.88
C LYS A 323 -2.42 6.71 -10.87
N ILE A 324 -2.07 7.32 -9.74
CA ILE A 324 -2.11 8.77 -9.55
C ILE A 324 -0.83 9.38 -10.13
N GLU A 325 -0.94 10.49 -10.83
CA GLU A 325 0.20 11.27 -11.31
C GLU A 325 0.91 11.98 -10.14
N GLN A 326 2.16 12.37 -10.34
CA GLN A 326 3.01 12.91 -9.27
C GLN A 326 2.44 14.19 -8.64
N ASP A 327 1.87 15.07 -9.46
CA ASP A 327 1.28 16.34 -9.01
C ASP A 327 -0.01 16.12 -8.23
N ASP A 328 -0.86 15.19 -8.70
CA ASP A 328 -2.07 14.79 -8.00
C ASP A 328 -1.78 14.11 -6.67
N ALA A 329 -0.71 13.33 -6.61
CA ALA A 329 -0.25 12.71 -5.36
C ALA A 329 0.20 13.76 -4.33
N ALA A 330 0.88 14.82 -4.77
CA ALA A 330 1.28 15.92 -3.88
C ALA A 330 0.06 16.66 -3.31
N GLU A 331 -0.96 16.91 -4.12
CA GLU A 331 -2.20 17.56 -3.67
C GLU A 331 -3.00 16.65 -2.73
N MET A 332 -3.09 15.35 -3.04
CA MET A 332 -3.68 14.35 -2.15
C MET A 332 -2.97 14.30 -0.80
N ILE A 333 -1.64 14.32 -0.77
CA ILE A 333 -0.86 14.34 0.47
C ILE A 333 -1.18 15.58 1.27
N ARG A 334 -1.27 16.75 0.65
CA ARG A 334 -1.61 18.02 1.32
C ARG A 334 -2.99 17.94 1.99
N PHE A 335 -3.98 17.37 1.32
CA PHE A 335 -5.33 17.17 1.87
C PHE A 335 -5.37 16.10 2.97
N ALA A 336 -4.60 15.03 2.82
CA ALA A 336 -4.61 13.87 3.71
C ALA A 336 -3.76 14.05 4.98
N CYS A 337 -2.70 14.86 4.93
CA CYS A 337 -1.76 15.05 6.04
C CYS A 337 -2.31 16.06 7.07
N GLN A 338 -3.30 15.64 7.85
CA GLN A 338 -3.90 16.44 8.92
C GLN A 338 -3.13 16.26 10.24
N ARG A 339 -3.14 17.30 11.09
CA ARG A 339 -2.55 17.26 12.42
C ARG A 339 -3.29 16.26 13.31
N PRO A 340 -2.62 15.70 14.34
CA PRO A 340 -3.24 14.73 15.25
C PRO A 340 -4.52 15.24 15.88
N PHE A 341 -4.53 16.45 16.40
CA PHE A 341 -5.71 17.07 17.02
C PHE A 341 -6.90 17.17 16.05
N ASP A 342 -6.65 17.59 14.80
CA ASP A 342 -7.70 17.70 13.78
C ASP A 342 -8.30 16.33 13.45
N ASN A 343 -7.46 15.28 13.38
CA ASN A 343 -7.93 13.92 13.17
C ASN A 343 -8.72 13.39 14.36
N ALA A 344 -8.25 13.61 15.60
CA ALA A 344 -8.96 13.22 16.81
C ALA A 344 -10.34 13.87 16.88
N THR A 345 -10.43 15.18 16.69
CA THR A 345 -11.68 15.94 16.67
C THR A 345 -12.63 15.44 15.57
N LYS A 346 -12.12 15.17 14.37
CA LYS A 346 -12.93 14.62 13.27
C LYS A 346 -13.45 13.23 13.55
N ILE A 347 -12.67 12.37 14.21
CA ILE A 347 -13.12 11.04 14.60
C ILE A 347 -14.30 11.14 15.56
N CYS A 348 -14.17 11.96 16.62
CA CYS A 348 -15.24 12.11 17.63
C CYS A 348 -16.51 12.77 17.08
N ASN A 349 -16.38 13.78 16.23
CA ASN A 349 -17.54 14.54 15.74
C ASN A 349 -18.08 13.96 14.43
N VAL A 350 -17.31 14.04 13.35
CA VAL A 350 -17.76 13.65 12.00
C VAL A 350 -17.78 12.13 11.85
N GLY A 351 -16.78 11.43 12.39
CA GLY A 351 -16.68 9.98 12.35
C GLY A 351 -17.86 9.30 13.02
N HIS A 352 -18.21 9.74 14.22
CA HIS A 352 -19.40 9.25 14.94
C HIS A 352 -20.68 9.39 14.12
N ALA A 353 -20.86 10.53 13.45
CA ALA A 353 -22.05 10.79 12.60
C ALA A 353 -22.06 9.95 11.32
N VAL A 354 -20.90 9.81 10.63
CA VAL A 354 -20.79 9.03 9.38
C VAL A 354 -20.94 7.53 9.63
N LEU A 355 -20.44 7.05 10.76
CA LEU A 355 -20.46 5.64 11.15
C LEU A 355 -21.73 5.28 11.96
N HIS A 356 -22.62 6.24 12.20
CA HIS A 356 -23.84 6.04 12.98
C HIS A 356 -23.58 5.45 14.38
N LEU A 357 -22.57 5.95 15.10
CA LEU A 357 -22.16 5.42 16.41
C LEU A 357 -22.95 6.01 17.60
N GLY A 358 -23.78 7.01 17.35
CA GLY A 358 -24.56 7.69 18.38
C GLY A 358 -25.72 6.83 18.91
N SER A 359 -26.32 7.30 20.03
CA SER A 359 -27.45 6.65 20.70
C SER A 359 -28.72 6.52 19.86
N SER A 360 -28.81 7.20 18.71
CA SER A 360 -29.95 7.07 17.77
C SER A 360 -29.87 5.80 16.89
N ASN A 361 -28.77 5.05 16.93
CA ASN A 361 -28.62 3.83 16.16
C ASN A 361 -29.37 2.67 16.81
N GLN A 362 -30.58 2.38 16.31
CA GLN A 362 -31.43 1.30 16.81
C GLN A 362 -30.76 -0.07 16.77
N THR A 363 -29.93 -0.35 15.74
CA THR A 363 -29.22 -1.64 15.65
C THR A 363 -28.28 -1.81 16.85
N LEU A 364 -27.47 -0.80 17.18
CA LEU A 364 -26.57 -0.88 18.33
C LEU A 364 -27.36 -1.02 19.65
N GLN A 365 -28.45 -0.25 19.82
CA GLN A 365 -29.30 -0.36 21.01
C GLN A 365 -29.88 -1.77 21.17
N HIS A 366 -30.41 -2.36 20.11
CA HIS A 366 -30.99 -3.70 20.15
C HIS A 366 -29.97 -4.78 20.50
N PHE A 367 -28.72 -4.65 20.04
CA PHE A 367 -27.63 -5.54 20.43
C PHE A 367 -26.99 -5.17 21.78
N GLY A 368 -27.54 -4.20 22.53
CA GLY A 368 -27.01 -3.76 23.82
C GLY A 368 -25.63 -3.10 23.74
N LEU A 369 -25.26 -2.58 22.55
CA LEU A 369 -23.97 -1.96 22.30
C LEU A 369 -24.04 -0.44 22.40
N SER A 370 -23.01 0.15 22.99
CA SER A 370 -22.82 1.60 23.01
C SER A 370 -21.37 1.95 22.74
N VAL A 371 -21.13 3.11 22.12
CA VAL A 371 -19.79 3.62 21.85
C VAL A 371 -19.58 4.92 22.60
N GLY A 372 -18.46 5.06 23.30
CA GLY A 372 -18.11 6.30 23.99
C GLY A 372 -17.89 7.44 23.00
N ASN A 373 -18.25 8.65 23.39
CA ASN A 373 -18.11 9.83 22.54
C ASN A 373 -16.67 10.32 22.39
N ASP A 374 -15.83 10.00 23.38
CA ASP A 374 -14.44 10.40 23.44
C ASP A 374 -13.47 9.26 23.14
N LEU A 375 -12.25 9.61 22.74
CA LEU A 375 -11.18 8.64 22.58
C LEU A 375 -10.75 8.09 23.92
N LEU A 376 -10.49 6.78 23.99
CA LEU A 376 -9.99 6.12 25.18
C LEU A 376 -8.62 6.70 25.57
N LYS A 377 -8.46 7.13 26.82
CA LYS A 377 -7.18 7.56 27.40
C LYS A 377 -6.42 6.37 27.94
N VAL A 378 -5.16 6.25 27.55
CA VAL A 378 -4.24 5.19 28.00
C VAL A 378 -2.92 5.80 28.42
N GLN A 379 -2.22 5.12 29.33
CA GLN A 379 -0.88 5.50 29.74
C GLN A 379 0.14 5.09 28.67
N GLY A 380 1.07 5.97 28.37
CA GLY A 380 2.26 5.71 27.59
C GLY A 380 3.50 6.13 28.38
N ARG A 381 4.66 5.67 27.96
CA ARG A 381 5.95 6.08 28.49
C ARG A 381 6.90 6.45 27.37
N GLU A 382 7.86 7.31 27.63
CA GLU A 382 8.88 7.74 26.67
C GLU A 382 10.20 7.06 26.99
N LEU A 383 10.82 6.41 26.02
CA LEU A 383 12.18 5.89 26.11
C LEU A 383 13.18 6.95 25.70
N ASP A 384 14.31 6.96 26.36
CA ASP A 384 15.41 7.88 26.06
C ASP A 384 15.96 7.66 24.67
N ALA A 385 16.25 8.77 23.98
CA ALA A 385 16.91 8.72 22.68
C ALA A 385 18.37 8.24 22.86
N PRO A 386 18.84 7.28 22.03
CA PRO A 386 20.20 6.80 22.12
C PRO A 386 21.21 7.86 21.64
N LEU A 387 22.42 7.78 22.18
CA LEU A 387 23.58 8.50 21.69
C LEU A 387 24.23 7.69 20.57
N LEU A 388 24.43 8.31 19.42
CA LEU A 388 24.97 7.67 18.21
C LEU A 388 26.46 7.96 18.09
N ALA A 389 27.26 6.91 17.97
CA ALA A 389 28.70 7.02 17.77
C ALA A 389 29.02 7.17 16.28
N TYR A 390 29.82 8.16 15.97
CA TYR A 390 30.57 8.33 14.74
C TYR A 390 32.08 8.17 15.02
N ARG A 391 32.92 8.22 14.00
CA ARG A 391 34.34 7.92 14.18
C ARG A 391 35.06 8.79 15.25
N GLN A 392 34.70 10.06 15.34
CA GLN A 392 35.38 11.03 16.20
C GLN A 392 34.44 11.84 17.10
N SER A 393 33.13 11.56 17.03
CA SER A 393 32.13 12.33 17.75
C SER A 393 30.90 11.47 18.06
N ASN A 394 30.19 11.86 19.09
CA ASN A 394 28.88 11.27 19.44
C ASN A 394 27.78 12.29 19.17
N VAL A 395 26.68 11.85 18.60
CA VAL A 395 25.55 12.71 18.21
C VAL A 395 24.28 12.20 18.89
N PRO A 396 23.56 13.04 19.66
CA PRO A 396 22.31 12.63 20.28
C PRO A 396 21.18 12.47 19.25
N GLY A 397 20.44 11.37 19.33
CA GLY A 397 19.30 11.07 18.47
C GLY A 397 17.99 11.74 18.92
N VAL A 398 18.03 12.94 19.47
CA VAL A 398 16.89 13.62 20.08
C VAL A 398 15.74 13.80 19.10
N GLY A 399 14.53 13.43 19.51
CA GLY A 399 13.34 13.46 18.65
C GLY A 399 13.40 12.48 17.47
N GLY A 400 14.31 11.50 17.51
CA GLY A 400 14.48 10.57 16.39
C GLY A 400 15.17 11.17 15.17
N LEU A 401 15.86 12.30 15.31
CA LEU A 401 16.50 13.04 14.23
C LEU A 401 17.93 13.44 14.61
N TRP A 402 18.84 13.46 13.65
CA TRP A 402 20.18 14.01 13.80
C TRP A 402 20.71 14.49 12.44
N ASN A 403 21.85 15.16 12.43
CA ASN A 403 22.49 15.64 11.21
C ASN A 403 23.90 15.08 11.05
N LEU A 404 24.47 15.23 9.86
CA LEU A 404 25.82 14.79 9.53
C LEU A 404 26.83 15.96 9.56
N LYS A 405 26.51 17.05 10.26
CA LYS A 405 27.43 18.16 10.41
C LYS A 405 28.59 17.72 11.32
N ASP A 406 29.80 17.99 10.90
CA ASP A 406 31.04 17.77 11.67
C ASP A 406 31.27 16.32 12.14
N VAL A 407 30.76 15.35 11.39
CA VAL A 407 30.94 13.93 11.67
C VAL A 407 31.65 13.21 10.51
N SER A 408 32.32 12.10 10.84
CA SER A 408 32.87 11.15 9.88
C SER A 408 32.32 9.76 10.16
N PHE A 409 32.04 8.96 9.15
CA PHE A 409 31.47 7.62 9.30
C PHE A 409 32.36 6.73 10.19
N CYS A 410 31.76 5.81 10.94
CA CYS A 410 32.50 4.87 11.79
C CYS A 410 33.52 4.05 11.02
N SER A 411 33.11 3.49 9.88
CA SER A 411 33.97 2.74 8.98
C SER A 411 33.74 3.22 7.54
N PRO A 412 34.38 4.36 7.15
CA PRO A 412 34.27 4.89 5.80
C PRO A 412 35.03 4.02 4.83
N GLN A 413 34.42 3.73 3.68
CA GLN A 413 35.04 2.94 2.62
C GLN A 413 35.51 3.82 1.46
N ALA A 414 36.60 3.40 0.83
CA ALA A 414 37.13 3.98 -0.40
C ALA A 414 37.32 2.87 -1.42
N ARG A 415 36.76 3.04 -2.62
CA ARG A 415 36.81 2.04 -3.69
C ARG A 415 36.89 2.74 -5.05
N SER A 416 37.31 1.99 -6.06
CA SER A 416 37.31 2.45 -7.43
C SER A 416 35.90 2.63 -7.97
N TRP A 417 35.62 3.73 -8.61
CA TRP A 417 34.31 4.08 -9.10
C TRP A 417 34.34 4.71 -10.49
N VAL A 418 33.21 4.66 -11.18
CA VAL A 418 32.98 5.28 -12.49
C VAL A 418 31.78 6.20 -12.43
N LEU A 419 31.77 7.21 -13.31
CA LEU A 419 30.67 8.13 -13.51
C LEU A 419 29.98 7.81 -14.83
N ILE A 420 28.66 7.62 -14.81
CA ILE A 420 27.85 7.45 -16.01
C ILE A 420 26.77 8.52 -16.02
N THR A 421 26.71 9.36 -17.05
CA THR A 421 25.71 10.41 -17.19
C THR A 421 24.79 10.17 -18.38
N LEU A 422 23.50 10.42 -18.21
CA LEU A 422 22.53 10.47 -19.30
C LEU A 422 22.38 11.94 -19.74
N GLN A 423 22.64 12.21 -21.00
CA GLN A 423 22.58 13.56 -21.58
C GLN A 423 21.16 13.89 -22.10
N PRO A 424 20.74 15.18 -22.17
CA PRO A 424 21.51 16.36 -21.70
C PRO A 424 21.44 16.54 -20.19
N GLN A 425 22.54 16.93 -19.57
CA GLN A 425 22.61 17.27 -18.15
C GLN A 425 22.45 18.80 -17.94
N PRO A 426 21.84 19.23 -16.81
CA PRO A 426 21.94 20.61 -16.39
C PRO A 426 23.42 21.06 -16.30
N ALA A 427 23.74 22.25 -16.78
CA ALA A 427 25.13 22.77 -16.82
C ALA A 427 25.82 22.75 -15.44
N THR A 428 25.05 22.87 -14.37
CA THR A 428 25.53 22.86 -12.96
C THR A 428 25.84 21.47 -12.43
N THR A 429 25.46 20.39 -13.12
CA THR A 429 25.58 19.01 -12.61
C THR A 429 27.04 18.56 -12.51
N LEU A 430 27.80 18.71 -13.57
CA LEU A 430 29.20 18.25 -13.60
C LEU A 430 30.09 19.01 -12.62
N PRO A 431 30.05 20.36 -12.51
CA PRO A 431 30.75 21.06 -11.45
C PRO A 431 30.41 20.60 -10.04
N ALA A 432 29.11 20.38 -9.76
CA ALA A 432 28.64 19.92 -8.45
C ALA A 432 29.13 18.50 -8.05
N ILE A 433 29.65 17.71 -9.00
CA ILE A 433 30.26 16.41 -8.68
C ILE A 433 31.54 16.57 -7.88
N GLN A 434 32.30 17.65 -8.08
CA GLN A 434 33.47 17.93 -7.24
C GLN A 434 33.04 18.25 -5.80
N ASP A 435 31.99 19.04 -5.62
CA ASP A 435 31.44 19.32 -4.29
C ASP A 435 30.95 18.03 -3.62
N PHE A 436 30.37 17.12 -4.39
CA PHE A 436 29.97 15.81 -3.89
C PHE A 436 31.16 14.96 -3.43
N LYS A 437 32.28 14.97 -4.16
CA LYS A 437 33.54 14.33 -3.73
C LYS A 437 34.09 14.94 -2.44
N MET A 438 34.05 16.24 -2.33
CA MET A 438 34.48 16.93 -1.12
C MET A 438 33.61 16.57 0.08
N GLU A 439 32.31 16.43 -0.11
CA GLU A 439 31.39 15.95 0.94
C GLU A 439 31.67 14.51 1.36
N MET A 440 31.93 13.60 0.40
CA MET A 440 32.37 12.24 0.70
C MET A 440 33.67 12.21 1.50
N LEU A 441 34.66 13.05 1.11
CA LEU A 441 35.91 13.16 1.83
C LEU A 441 35.70 13.67 3.27
N ARG A 442 34.85 14.66 3.47
CA ARG A 442 34.49 15.19 4.80
C ARG A 442 33.89 14.08 5.68
N LEU A 443 33.07 13.20 5.11
CA LEU A 443 32.49 12.04 5.79
C LEU A 443 33.50 10.88 5.99
N GLY A 444 34.77 11.09 5.61
CA GLY A 444 35.85 10.13 5.76
C GLY A 444 36.10 9.20 4.57
N MET A 445 35.25 9.26 3.54
CA MET A 445 35.37 8.42 2.35
C MET A 445 36.39 9.00 1.36
N LYS A 446 37.59 8.47 1.38
CA LYS A 446 38.70 8.90 0.50
C LYS A 446 38.53 8.37 -0.93
N MET A 447 37.44 8.75 -1.58
CA MET A 447 37.19 8.36 -2.97
C MET A 447 38.09 9.13 -3.91
N GLY A 448 38.87 8.42 -4.69
CA GLY A 448 39.72 9.00 -5.74
C GLY A 448 38.92 9.65 -6.89
N ASN A 449 39.60 9.99 -7.96
CA ASN A 449 38.91 10.37 -9.21
C ASN A 449 38.15 9.16 -9.78
N ALA A 450 37.09 9.43 -10.53
CA ALA A 450 36.42 8.38 -11.29
C ALA A 450 37.44 7.78 -12.29
N LEU A 451 37.51 6.45 -12.34
CA LEU A 451 38.36 5.74 -13.30
C LEU A 451 38.02 6.16 -14.74
N MET A 452 36.72 6.38 -14.98
CA MET A 452 36.19 6.77 -16.29
C MET A 452 34.90 7.56 -16.10
N THR A 453 34.62 8.39 -17.11
CA THR A 453 33.32 9.08 -17.25
C THR A 453 32.72 8.67 -18.60
N PHE A 454 31.52 8.13 -18.55
CA PHE A 454 30.74 7.76 -19.72
C PHE A 454 29.52 8.68 -19.89
N ASN A 455 29.24 9.04 -21.13
CA ASN A 455 28.11 9.90 -21.48
C ASN A 455 27.18 9.16 -22.44
N ILE A 456 25.97 8.82 -21.97
CA ILE A 456 24.93 8.21 -22.80
C ILE A 456 24.11 9.33 -23.40
N LYS A 457 24.08 9.43 -24.72
CA LYS A 457 23.25 10.42 -25.44
C LYS A 457 21.76 10.08 -25.29
N GLU A 458 20.94 11.11 -25.39
CA GLU A 458 19.49 10.95 -25.47
C GLU A 458 19.10 10.05 -26.65
N GLY A 459 18.10 9.21 -26.47
CA GLY A 459 17.63 8.26 -27.46
C GLY A 459 16.52 7.38 -26.92
N GLY A 460 16.04 6.47 -27.75
CA GLY A 460 15.03 5.50 -27.32
C GLY A 460 15.52 4.58 -26.20
N GLU A 461 14.60 3.99 -25.44
CA GLU A 461 14.90 3.15 -24.28
C GLU A 461 15.93 2.05 -24.59
N LYS A 462 15.81 1.38 -25.74
CA LYS A 462 16.76 0.35 -26.19
C LYS A 462 18.18 0.88 -26.28
N HIS A 463 18.38 2.06 -26.89
CA HIS A 463 19.69 2.70 -27.01
C HIS A 463 20.31 2.99 -25.64
N ILE A 464 19.51 3.58 -24.75
CA ILE A 464 19.93 3.94 -23.39
C ILE A 464 20.36 2.67 -22.60
N ILE A 465 19.57 1.61 -22.67
CA ILE A 465 19.85 0.37 -21.92
C ILE A 465 21.07 -0.37 -22.49
N THR A 466 21.25 -0.41 -23.82
CA THR A 466 22.44 -0.99 -24.46
C THR A 466 23.70 -0.20 -24.04
N GLY A 467 23.62 1.14 -23.96
CA GLY A 467 24.70 1.96 -23.43
C GLY A 467 25.07 1.62 -21.99
N PHE A 468 24.07 1.51 -21.09
CA PHE A 468 24.32 1.10 -19.70
C PHE A 468 24.92 -0.30 -19.62
N HIS A 469 24.42 -1.28 -20.37
CA HIS A 469 24.97 -2.63 -20.39
C HIS A 469 26.45 -2.63 -20.77
N SER A 470 26.82 -1.98 -21.89
CA SER A 470 28.19 -1.89 -22.37
C SER A 470 29.09 -1.20 -21.34
N PHE A 471 28.69 -0.05 -20.80
CA PHE A 471 29.52 0.73 -19.88
C PHE A 471 29.67 0.06 -18.52
N LEU A 472 28.66 -0.63 -18.00
CA LEU A 472 28.79 -1.39 -16.75
C LEU A 472 29.74 -2.59 -16.95
N LYS A 473 29.67 -3.27 -18.09
CA LYS A 473 30.61 -4.36 -18.44
C LYS A 473 32.05 -3.84 -18.49
N GLU A 474 32.29 -2.74 -19.20
CA GLU A 474 33.63 -2.12 -19.30
C GLU A 474 34.12 -1.62 -17.94
N SER A 475 33.24 -1.01 -17.15
CA SER A 475 33.55 -0.55 -15.79
C SER A 475 34.06 -1.69 -14.91
N LYS A 476 33.37 -2.84 -14.96
CA LYS A 476 33.76 -4.04 -14.20
C LYS A 476 35.11 -4.58 -14.66
N ALA A 477 35.32 -4.68 -15.97
CA ALA A 477 36.60 -5.13 -16.55
C ALA A 477 37.79 -4.25 -16.13
N ARG A 478 37.55 -2.98 -15.85
CA ARG A 478 38.59 -2.03 -15.37
C ARG A 478 38.72 -1.98 -13.85
N GLY A 479 38.07 -2.88 -13.13
CA GLY A 479 38.17 -3.02 -11.68
C GLY A 479 37.34 -2.00 -10.88
N ALA A 480 36.33 -1.35 -11.49
CA ALA A 480 35.40 -0.53 -10.74
C ALA A 480 34.52 -1.42 -9.84
N THR A 481 34.21 -0.92 -8.65
CA THR A 481 33.30 -1.56 -7.70
C THR A 481 31.97 -0.80 -7.56
N LEU A 482 31.93 0.46 -8.02
CA LEU A 482 30.77 1.35 -7.93
C LEU A 482 30.58 2.14 -9.23
N ALA A 483 29.37 2.19 -9.74
CA ALA A 483 28.93 3.12 -10.77
C ALA A 483 27.97 4.17 -10.18
N LEU A 484 28.36 5.45 -10.21
CA LEU A 484 27.48 6.57 -9.93
C LEU A 484 26.80 6.98 -11.25
N ILE A 485 25.47 6.86 -11.28
CA ILE A 485 24.65 7.09 -12.47
C ILE A 485 23.82 8.35 -12.26
N VAL A 486 23.98 9.35 -13.13
CA VAL A 486 23.34 10.65 -13.02
C VAL A 486 22.29 10.82 -14.12
N PHE A 487 21.03 10.85 -13.73
CA PHE A 487 19.91 11.24 -14.60
C PHE A 487 19.73 12.76 -14.57
N PRO A 488 19.36 13.42 -15.69
CA PRO A 488 19.25 14.88 -15.72
C PRO A 488 18.10 15.41 -14.84
N TYR A 489 16.87 15.06 -15.14
CA TYR A 489 15.68 15.67 -14.53
C TYR A 489 14.85 14.70 -13.70
N GLN A 490 14.65 13.49 -14.19
CA GLN A 490 13.87 12.45 -13.52
C GLN A 490 14.46 11.08 -13.82
N GLN A 491 14.07 10.12 -13.06
CA GLN A 491 14.49 8.73 -13.20
C GLN A 491 13.37 7.94 -13.92
N PRO A 492 13.56 7.54 -15.18
CA PRO A 492 12.57 6.74 -15.88
C PRO A 492 12.42 5.38 -15.19
N SER A 493 11.20 4.99 -14.81
CA SER A 493 10.95 3.79 -14.00
C SER A 493 11.43 2.50 -14.67
N GLY A 494 11.17 2.32 -15.97
CA GLY A 494 11.60 1.15 -16.74
C GLY A 494 13.13 1.04 -16.85
N VAL A 495 13.81 2.15 -17.09
CA VAL A 495 15.27 2.21 -17.18
C VAL A 495 15.94 1.90 -15.85
N TYR A 496 15.42 2.43 -14.74
CA TYR A 496 15.97 2.17 -13.41
C TYR A 496 16.01 0.68 -13.06
N ASN A 497 14.89 -0.02 -13.25
CA ASN A 497 14.81 -1.44 -12.93
C ASN A 497 15.84 -2.26 -13.71
N LYS A 498 16.01 -1.94 -15.01
CA LYS A 498 16.97 -2.58 -15.87
C LYS A 498 18.42 -2.30 -15.47
N ILE A 499 18.74 -1.06 -15.08
CA ILE A 499 20.07 -0.72 -14.55
C ILE A 499 20.37 -1.50 -13.27
N LYS A 500 19.39 -1.63 -12.36
CA LYS A 500 19.56 -2.40 -11.12
C LYS A 500 19.79 -3.87 -11.43
N PHE A 501 19.05 -4.41 -12.37
CA PHE A 501 19.27 -5.78 -12.85
C PHE A 501 20.66 -5.97 -13.45
N LEU A 502 21.08 -5.09 -14.35
CA LEU A 502 22.41 -5.14 -14.98
C LEU A 502 23.53 -5.06 -13.94
N GLY A 503 23.44 -4.14 -12.99
CA GLY A 503 24.44 -3.96 -11.94
C GLY A 503 24.48 -5.14 -10.97
N ASP A 504 23.34 -5.49 -10.41
CA ASP A 504 23.25 -6.40 -9.26
C ASP A 504 23.30 -7.88 -9.69
N VAL A 505 22.71 -8.22 -10.86
CA VAL A 505 22.60 -9.60 -11.34
C VAL A 505 23.62 -9.91 -12.44
N VAL A 506 23.75 -9.04 -13.45
CA VAL A 506 24.58 -9.36 -14.63
C VAL A 506 26.06 -9.11 -14.36
N HIS A 507 26.43 -7.89 -13.96
CA HIS A 507 27.84 -7.46 -13.93
C HIS A 507 28.50 -7.52 -12.55
N GLY A 508 27.75 -7.70 -11.46
CA GLY A 508 28.32 -7.70 -10.11
C GLY A 508 28.95 -6.35 -9.73
N LEU A 509 28.30 -5.26 -10.09
CA LEU A 509 28.77 -3.89 -9.86
C LEU A 509 27.74 -3.09 -9.10
N HIS A 510 28.13 -2.50 -7.95
CA HIS A 510 27.24 -1.59 -7.23
C HIS A 510 26.84 -0.41 -8.09
N THR A 511 25.54 -0.10 -8.10
CA THR A 511 25.01 1.07 -8.82
C THR A 511 24.29 2.02 -7.85
N VAL A 512 24.56 3.32 -7.98
CA VAL A 512 23.85 4.39 -7.26
C VAL A 512 23.31 5.37 -8.28
N CYS A 513 21.99 5.48 -8.37
CA CYS A 513 21.30 6.38 -9.28
C CYS A 513 20.90 7.67 -8.57
N VAL A 514 21.23 8.81 -9.14
CA VAL A 514 20.95 10.15 -8.62
C VAL A 514 20.37 11.04 -9.72
N ILE A 515 19.78 12.18 -9.33
CA ILE A 515 19.15 13.13 -10.26
C ILE A 515 19.95 14.43 -10.23
N GLY A 516 20.53 14.82 -11.35
CA GLY A 516 21.43 15.96 -11.49
C GLY A 516 20.79 17.29 -11.09
N ARG A 517 19.54 17.55 -11.46
CA ARG A 517 18.81 18.77 -11.05
C ARG A 517 18.67 18.94 -9.54
N LYS A 518 18.88 17.88 -8.74
CA LYS A 518 18.85 17.95 -7.27
C LYS A 518 20.20 18.34 -6.66
N PHE A 519 21.26 18.42 -7.45
CA PHE A 519 22.61 18.77 -6.97
C PHE A 519 22.72 20.24 -6.59
N VAL A 520 22.00 21.07 -7.33
CA VAL A 520 21.97 22.51 -7.12
C VAL A 520 20.54 23.00 -7.03
N LYS A 521 20.23 23.84 -6.04
CA LYS A 521 18.93 24.48 -5.85
C LYS A 521 19.16 25.98 -5.61
N ASN A 522 18.50 26.83 -6.38
CA ASN A 522 18.66 28.29 -6.29
C ASN A 522 20.14 28.73 -6.35
N GLY A 523 20.92 28.11 -7.23
CA GLY A 523 22.35 28.40 -7.40
C GLY A 523 23.26 27.83 -6.29
N GLN A 524 22.72 27.17 -5.27
CA GLN A 524 23.49 26.61 -4.16
C GLN A 524 23.57 25.09 -4.22
N THR A 525 24.78 24.56 -4.00
CA THR A 525 25.03 23.11 -3.91
C THR A 525 24.28 22.49 -2.72
N GLN A 526 23.61 21.38 -2.93
CA GLN A 526 22.82 20.70 -1.90
C GLN A 526 23.66 19.68 -1.11
N ARG A 527 24.50 20.17 -0.17
CA ARG A 527 25.38 19.31 0.64
C ARG A 527 24.66 18.24 1.42
N GLU A 528 23.49 18.53 1.98
CA GLU A 528 22.67 17.52 2.68
C GLU A 528 22.25 16.38 1.76
N TYR A 529 21.92 16.68 0.51
CA TYR A 529 21.59 15.65 -0.48
C TYR A 529 22.81 14.76 -0.77
N PHE A 530 24.01 15.35 -0.89
CA PHE A 530 25.24 14.61 -1.10
C PHE A 530 25.58 13.72 0.09
N ALA A 531 25.46 14.26 1.32
CA ALA A 531 25.65 13.48 2.54
C ALA A 531 24.71 12.26 2.60
N ASN A 532 23.43 12.46 2.27
CA ASN A 532 22.45 11.37 2.22
C ASN A 532 22.74 10.32 1.12
N VAL A 533 23.31 10.71 -0.02
CA VAL A 533 23.76 9.78 -1.06
C VAL A 533 25.00 9.00 -0.57
N SER A 534 25.92 9.69 0.14
CA SER A 534 27.13 9.08 0.70
C SER A 534 26.84 7.99 1.72
N LEU A 535 25.75 8.12 2.52
CA LEU A 535 25.27 7.06 3.42
C LEU A 535 25.06 5.73 2.67
N LYS A 536 24.39 5.79 1.51
CA LYS A 536 24.13 4.58 0.68
C LYS A 536 25.39 4.02 0.06
N ILE A 537 26.27 4.90 -0.43
CA ILE A 537 27.53 4.48 -1.04
C ILE A 537 28.37 3.74 -0.02
N ASN A 538 28.56 4.30 1.17
CA ASN A 538 29.36 3.67 2.21
C ASN A 538 28.83 2.29 2.60
N LEU A 539 27.53 2.14 2.82
CA LEU A 539 26.89 0.86 3.15
C LEU A 539 27.09 -0.19 2.04
N LYS A 540 26.89 0.18 0.77
CA LYS A 540 27.12 -0.72 -0.37
C LYS A 540 28.57 -1.22 -0.45
N LEU A 541 29.52 -0.37 -0.11
CA LEU A 541 30.94 -0.69 -0.13
C LEU A 541 31.41 -1.43 1.12
N GLY A 542 30.50 -1.81 2.03
CA GLY A 542 30.81 -2.57 3.25
C GLY A 542 31.18 -1.70 4.46
N GLY A 543 30.93 -0.39 4.40
CA GLY A 543 31.20 0.51 5.51
C GLY A 543 30.05 0.64 6.50
N THR A 544 30.35 1.11 7.70
CA THR A 544 29.38 1.42 8.75
C THR A 544 29.28 2.93 8.92
N ASN A 545 28.09 3.48 8.86
CA ASN A 545 27.87 4.91 8.97
C ASN A 545 27.95 5.40 10.42
N HIS A 546 27.17 4.77 11.30
CA HIS A 546 27.12 5.05 12.75
C HIS A 546 26.76 3.78 13.53
N GLN A 547 26.96 3.83 14.83
CA GLN A 547 26.62 2.78 15.78
C GLN A 547 26.02 3.41 17.05
N LEU A 548 25.59 2.60 18.02
CA LEU A 548 25.22 3.09 19.34
C LEU A 548 26.48 3.30 20.18
N THR A 549 26.57 4.41 20.92
CA THR A 549 27.65 4.64 21.89
C THR A 549 27.59 3.62 23.03
N HIS A 550 26.37 3.32 23.46
CA HIS A 550 26.09 2.33 24.50
C HIS A 550 25.12 1.26 23.96
N PRO A 551 25.65 0.26 23.20
CA PRO A 551 24.80 -0.80 22.71
C PRO A 551 24.28 -1.66 23.86
N PRO A 552 23.04 -2.19 23.77
CA PRO A 552 22.58 -3.20 24.73
C PRO A 552 23.54 -4.37 24.83
N GLU A 553 23.74 -4.88 26.04
CA GLU A 553 24.60 -6.08 26.24
C GLU A 553 24.21 -7.25 25.34
N LEU A 554 22.91 -7.40 25.06
CA LEU A 554 22.38 -8.43 24.18
C LEU A 554 22.82 -8.31 22.70
N PHE A 555 23.42 -7.19 22.26
CA PHE A 555 23.94 -7.12 20.90
C PHE A 555 25.11 -8.09 20.69
N ARG A 556 25.93 -8.25 21.73
CA ARG A 556 27.06 -9.18 21.68
C ARG A 556 26.57 -10.63 21.55
N GLY A 557 27.04 -11.34 20.52
CA GLY A 557 26.65 -12.74 20.26
C GLY A 557 25.23 -12.91 19.73
N THR A 558 24.54 -11.83 19.37
CA THR A 558 23.17 -11.88 18.85
C THR A 558 23.14 -11.56 17.36
N MET A 559 22.59 -12.47 16.58
CA MET A 559 22.23 -12.24 15.18
C MET A 559 20.82 -11.67 15.14
N VAL A 560 20.65 -10.53 14.49
CA VAL A 560 19.33 -9.93 14.28
C VAL A 560 18.89 -10.19 12.85
N VAL A 561 17.67 -10.71 12.67
CA VAL A 561 17.10 -11.11 11.39
C VAL A 561 15.80 -10.35 11.13
N GLY A 562 15.58 -9.94 9.90
CA GLY A 562 14.30 -9.41 9.44
C GLY A 562 13.86 -10.12 8.17
N TYR A 563 12.57 -10.43 8.04
CA TYR A 563 12.04 -10.92 6.77
C TYR A 563 10.61 -10.46 6.53
N ASP A 564 10.28 -10.32 5.25
CA ASP A 564 9.05 -9.71 4.76
C ASP A 564 8.61 -10.32 3.43
N ALA A 565 7.32 -10.16 3.10
CA ALA A 565 6.71 -10.57 1.85
C ALA A 565 6.07 -9.37 1.11
N VAL A 566 6.36 -9.26 -0.17
CA VAL A 566 5.70 -8.27 -1.04
C VAL A 566 4.93 -8.99 -2.14
N HIS A 567 3.65 -8.65 -2.26
CA HIS A 567 2.73 -9.23 -3.22
C HIS A 567 2.49 -8.32 -4.43
N PRO A 568 2.23 -8.91 -5.61
CA PRO A 568 1.76 -8.15 -6.75
C PRO A 568 0.39 -7.52 -6.46
N THR A 569 0.17 -6.32 -6.99
CA THR A 569 -1.10 -5.60 -6.83
C THR A 569 -2.24 -6.27 -7.62
N ALA A 570 -3.49 -5.95 -7.28
CA ALA A 570 -4.66 -6.51 -7.96
C ALA A 570 -4.76 -6.15 -9.45
N VAL A 571 -4.06 -5.08 -9.89
CA VAL A 571 -4.07 -4.58 -11.27
C VAL A 571 -2.96 -5.22 -12.12
N GLU A 572 -1.97 -5.85 -11.48
CA GLU A 572 -0.87 -6.51 -12.18
C GLU A 572 -1.28 -7.89 -12.72
N LYS A 573 -0.54 -8.37 -13.73
CA LYS A 573 -0.80 -9.67 -14.38
C LYS A 573 -0.97 -10.80 -13.36
N GLU A 574 -1.86 -11.72 -13.65
CA GLU A 574 -2.22 -12.83 -12.74
C GLU A 574 -1.05 -13.77 -12.42
N ASP A 575 -0.07 -13.88 -13.32
CA ASP A 575 1.04 -14.83 -13.21
C ASP A 575 2.23 -14.32 -12.38
N LEU A 576 2.20 -13.06 -11.88
CA LEU A 576 3.33 -12.53 -11.13
C LEU A 576 3.42 -13.16 -9.73
N PRO A 577 4.61 -13.64 -9.32
CA PRO A 577 4.82 -14.25 -8.01
C PRO A 577 4.82 -13.23 -6.88
N SER A 578 4.77 -13.72 -5.65
CA SER A 578 5.14 -12.97 -4.45
C SER A 578 6.65 -13.07 -4.23
N HIS A 579 7.24 -12.00 -3.70
CA HIS A 579 8.68 -11.96 -3.38
C HIS A 579 8.85 -11.96 -1.87
N MET A 580 9.67 -12.86 -1.38
CA MET A 580 10.15 -12.89 0.00
C MET A 580 11.58 -12.40 0.07
N ALA A 581 11.94 -11.73 1.15
CA ALA A 581 13.31 -11.38 1.43
C ALA A 581 13.65 -11.58 2.90
N LEU A 582 14.86 -12.06 3.16
CA LEU A 582 15.44 -12.22 4.49
C LEU A 582 16.75 -11.43 4.56
N VAL A 583 16.90 -10.60 5.58
CA VAL A 583 18.13 -9.88 5.90
C VAL A 583 18.63 -10.30 7.27
N ALA A 584 19.93 -10.39 7.43
CA ALA A 584 20.54 -10.71 8.71
C ALA A 584 21.74 -9.81 8.98
N SER A 585 21.95 -9.42 10.22
CA SER A 585 23.13 -8.67 10.65
C SER A 585 24.39 -9.54 10.48
N VAL A 586 25.49 -8.92 10.06
CA VAL A 586 26.80 -9.59 9.95
C VAL A 586 27.81 -9.12 10.98
N ASP A 587 27.44 -8.08 11.73
CA ASP A 587 28.23 -7.53 12.82
C ASP A 587 27.39 -7.27 14.07
N GLU A 588 28.02 -7.22 15.22
CA GLU A 588 27.35 -7.00 16.51
C GLU A 588 26.91 -5.55 16.74
N GLY A 589 27.46 -4.61 15.98
CA GLY A 589 27.05 -3.21 15.97
C GLY A 589 25.82 -2.93 15.09
N LEU A 590 25.34 -3.97 14.40
CA LEU A 590 24.21 -3.89 13.45
C LEU A 590 24.41 -2.82 12.36
N GLY A 591 25.66 -2.59 11.96
CA GLY A 591 26.02 -1.61 10.92
C GLY A 591 25.94 -2.17 9.51
N GLN A 592 26.20 -3.48 9.34
CA GLN A 592 26.15 -4.18 8.07
C GLN A 592 25.18 -5.36 8.08
N TRP A 593 24.51 -5.53 6.95
CA TRP A 593 23.45 -6.52 6.77
C TRP A 593 23.61 -7.24 5.44
N SER A 594 23.47 -8.54 5.45
CA SER A 594 23.42 -9.33 4.23
C SER A 594 22.00 -9.81 3.99
N GLY A 595 21.56 -9.82 2.74
CA GLY A 595 20.20 -10.19 2.39
C GLY A 595 20.13 -11.21 1.25
N CYS A 596 19.09 -12.01 1.28
CA CYS A 596 18.71 -12.94 0.21
C CYS A 596 17.20 -12.83 -0.04
N TYR A 597 16.77 -13.23 -1.22
CA TYR A 597 15.38 -13.20 -1.62
C TYR A 597 15.04 -14.41 -2.50
N TRP A 598 13.74 -14.71 -2.55
CA TRP A 598 13.18 -15.76 -3.40
C TRP A 598 11.77 -15.41 -3.84
N THR A 599 11.27 -16.14 -4.82
CA THR A 599 9.89 -16.05 -5.29
C THR A 599 9.07 -17.21 -4.76
N GLN A 600 7.79 -16.95 -4.50
CA GLN A 600 6.83 -17.97 -4.09
C GLN A 600 5.46 -17.69 -4.70
N LYS A 601 4.49 -18.59 -4.46
CA LYS A 601 3.15 -18.50 -5.02
C LYS A 601 2.52 -17.11 -4.77
N ARG A 602 1.81 -16.59 -5.78
CA ARG A 602 1.10 -15.32 -5.69
C ARG A 602 0.24 -15.25 -4.43
N ARG A 603 0.35 -14.14 -3.69
CA ARG A 603 -0.37 -13.88 -2.42
C ARG A 603 -0.12 -14.90 -1.30
N GLN A 604 0.87 -15.73 -1.42
CA GLN A 604 1.33 -16.54 -0.30
C GLN A 604 2.11 -15.65 0.66
N GLU A 605 1.59 -15.46 1.88
CA GLU A 605 2.26 -14.65 2.93
C GLU A 605 3.27 -15.51 3.70
N ILE A 606 2.90 -16.72 4.08
CA ILE A 606 3.77 -17.64 4.83
C ILE A 606 4.93 -18.09 3.94
N ALA A 607 6.14 -18.01 4.48
CA ALA A 607 7.36 -18.33 3.75
C ALA A 607 7.40 -19.80 3.33
N ASP A 608 7.88 -20.06 2.11
CA ASP A 608 8.16 -21.42 1.67
C ASP A 608 9.23 -22.06 2.57
N ALA A 609 8.91 -23.24 3.11
CA ALA A 609 9.72 -23.94 4.11
C ALA A 609 11.16 -24.21 3.63
N THR A 610 11.31 -24.72 2.41
CA THR A 610 12.61 -25.09 1.84
C THR A 610 13.48 -23.87 1.62
N ASN A 611 12.93 -22.83 1.02
CA ASN A 611 13.64 -21.58 0.77
C ASN A 611 14.03 -20.89 2.07
N LEU A 612 13.12 -20.81 3.04
CA LEU A 612 13.40 -20.18 4.33
C LEU A 612 14.56 -20.88 5.06
N LYS A 613 14.52 -22.22 5.14
CA LYS A 613 15.60 -23.03 5.74
C LYS A 613 16.93 -22.80 5.03
N GLN A 614 16.96 -22.90 3.70
CA GLN A 614 18.17 -22.74 2.90
C GLN A 614 18.77 -21.33 3.06
N HIS A 615 17.95 -20.30 2.98
CA HIS A 615 18.40 -18.92 3.08
C HIS A 615 18.85 -18.56 4.49
N MET A 616 18.16 -19.06 5.52
CA MET A 616 18.61 -18.89 6.91
C MET A 616 19.95 -19.56 7.14
N LYS A 617 20.14 -20.79 6.67
CA LYS A 617 21.43 -21.50 6.74
C LYS A 617 22.56 -20.69 6.12
N SER A 618 22.35 -20.14 4.92
CA SER A 618 23.36 -19.32 4.25
C SER A 618 23.75 -18.05 5.03
N ARG A 619 22.85 -17.47 5.82
CA ARG A 619 23.16 -16.33 6.70
C ARG A 619 23.92 -16.75 7.94
N LEU A 620 23.63 -17.93 8.51
CA LEU A 620 24.40 -18.53 9.61
C LEU A 620 25.84 -18.87 9.19
N GLU A 621 26.02 -19.41 7.97
CA GLU A 621 27.33 -19.64 7.38
C GLU A 621 28.14 -18.34 7.23
N LEU A 622 27.50 -17.27 6.73
CA LEU A 622 28.14 -15.97 6.63
C LEU A 622 28.53 -15.39 8.00
N TRP A 623 27.65 -15.50 9.00
CA TRP A 623 27.95 -15.08 10.37
C TRP A 623 29.19 -15.82 10.90
N MET A 624 29.23 -17.14 10.74
CA MET A 624 30.40 -17.96 11.14
C MET A 624 31.69 -17.51 10.45
N LYS A 625 31.60 -17.19 9.15
CA LYS A 625 32.77 -16.72 8.38
C LYS A 625 33.26 -15.37 8.93
N GLU A 626 32.38 -14.44 9.20
CA GLU A 626 32.72 -13.07 9.62
C GLU A 626 33.05 -12.98 11.12
N ARG A 627 32.37 -13.71 11.97
CA ARG A 627 32.53 -13.63 13.46
C ARG A 627 33.41 -14.72 14.06
N ARG A 628 33.72 -15.78 13.33
CA ARG A 628 34.49 -16.97 13.81
C ARG A 628 33.84 -17.66 15.02
N ARG A 629 32.57 -17.40 15.27
CA ARG A 629 31.74 -18.01 16.31
C ARG A 629 30.29 -18.08 15.90
N ARG A 630 29.54 -19.05 16.43
CA ARG A 630 28.10 -19.13 16.19
C ARG A 630 27.36 -17.98 16.86
N PRO A 631 26.20 -17.58 16.38
CA PRO A 631 25.33 -16.68 17.12
C PRO A 631 24.77 -17.44 18.34
N GLU A 632 24.92 -16.86 19.53
CA GLU A 632 24.37 -17.40 20.79
C GLU A 632 22.85 -17.22 20.87
N ARG A 633 22.36 -16.19 20.19
CA ARG A 633 20.97 -15.75 20.19
C ARG A 633 20.56 -15.24 18.82
N ILE A 634 19.28 -15.44 18.46
CA ILE A 634 18.70 -14.92 17.24
C ILE A 634 17.45 -14.14 17.60
N ILE A 635 17.40 -12.84 17.25
CA ILE A 635 16.21 -12.00 17.39
C ILE A 635 15.65 -11.76 15.99
N ILE A 636 14.39 -12.15 15.80
CA ILE A 636 13.73 -12.15 14.50
C ILE A 636 12.59 -11.12 14.50
N TYR A 637 12.55 -10.26 13.48
CA TYR A 637 11.45 -9.35 13.20
C TYR A 637 10.77 -9.75 11.88
N ARG A 638 9.52 -10.27 11.97
CA ARG A 638 8.69 -10.68 10.85
C ARG A 638 7.67 -9.60 10.52
N ASP A 639 7.73 -8.99 9.33
CA ASP A 639 6.72 -8.03 8.86
C ASP A 639 5.67 -8.70 7.98
N GLY A 640 4.50 -8.11 7.87
CA GLY A 640 3.46 -8.41 6.90
C GLY A 640 2.34 -9.36 7.36
N VAL A 641 2.53 -10.21 8.35
CA VAL A 641 1.54 -11.20 8.79
C VAL A 641 0.42 -10.60 9.65
N SER A 642 -0.80 -11.09 9.44
CA SER A 642 -1.99 -10.73 10.23
C SER A 642 -2.13 -11.58 11.50
N ASP A 643 -2.99 -11.14 12.43
CA ASP A 643 -3.23 -11.86 13.70
C ASP A 643 -3.68 -13.32 13.48
N SER A 644 -4.49 -13.60 12.44
CA SER A 644 -4.91 -14.95 12.07
C SER A 644 -3.78 -15.83 11.50
N GLN A 645 -2.61 -15.28 11.19
CA GLN A 645 -1.48 -16.03 10.63
C GLN A 645 -0.36 -16.32 11.66
N TYR A 646 -0.50 -15.86 12.91
CA TYR A 646 0.54 -16.07 13.91
C TYR A 646 0.80 -17.55 14.20
N GLU A 647 -0.25 -18.35 14.22
CA GLU A 647 -0.13 -19.80 14.42
C GLU A 647 0.63 -20.45 13.25
N ALA A 648 0.37 -20.04 12.02
CA ALA A 648 1.09 -20.52 10.84
C ALA A 648 2.58 -20.14 10.89
N VAL A 649 2.92 -18.93 11.35
CA VAL A 649 4.32 -18.52 11.54
C VAL A 649 5.02 -19.45 12.56
N MET A 650 4.36 -19.75 13.65
CA MET A 650 4.89 -20.63 14.72
C MET A 650 5.03 -22.08 14.26
N LYS A 651 4.07 -22.58 13.46
CA LYS A 651 4.01 -23.97 13.02
C LYS A 651 4.86 -24.23 11.76
N ASP A 652 4.88 -23.32 10.81
CA ASP A 652 5.44 -23.55 9.48
C ASP A 652 6.79 -22.83 9.26
N GLU A 653 6.98 -21.59 9.76
CA GLU A 653 8.20 -20.80 9.55
C GLU A 653 9.25 -21.04 10.64
N LEU A 654 8.90 -20.96 11.91
CA LEU A 654 9.86 -21.07 13.02
C LEU A 654 10.62 -22.40 13.04
N PRO A 655 10.01 -23.58 12.81
CA PRO A 655 10.72 -24.84 12.77
C PRO A 655 11.78 -24.92 11.67
N GLN A 656 11.61 -24.16 10.57
CA GLN A 656 12.60 -24.13 9.47
C GLN A 656 13.85 -23.33 9.87
N ILE A 657 13.68 -22.27 10.65
CA ILE A 657 14.77 -21.46 11.18
C ILE A 657 15.57 -22.28 12.21
N GLU A 658 14.87 -22.99 13.09
CA GLU A 658 15.49 -23.91 14.06
C GLU A 658 16.24 -25.05 13.36
N ALA A 659 15.61 -25.65 12.33
CA ALA A 659 16.25 -26.70 11.54
C ALA A 659 17.50 -26.20 10.82
N ALA A 660 17.48 -24.97 10.29
CA ALA A 660 18.67 -24.37 9.67
C ALA A 660 19.82 -24.21 10.67
N TYR A 661 19.50 -23.83 11.92
CA TYR A 661 20.49 -23.69 12.99
C TYR A 661 21.06 -25.06 13.40
N ARG A 662 20.20 -26.06 13.67
CA ARG A 662 20.61 -27.43 14.00
C ARG A 662 21.48 -28.03 12.91
N ASP A 663 21.11 -27.87 11.65
CA ASP A 663 21.90 -28.37 10.52
C ASP A 663 23.29 -27.72 10.44
N GLN A 664 23.39 -26.46 10.81
CA GLN A 664 24.66 -25.72 10.74
C GLN A 664 25.56 -25.98 11.95
N PHE A 665 24.99 -26.26 13.14
CA PHE A 665 25.70 -26.35 14.40
C PHE A 665 25.51 -27.69 15.13
N GLN A 666 25.52 -28.79 14.37
CA GLN A 666 25.60 -30.17 14.88
C GLN A 666 24.50 -30.54 15.88
N GLY A 667 23.27 -30.10 15.64
CA GLY A 667 22.12 -30.45 16.47
C GLY A 667 21.89 -29.52 17.68
N GLU A 668 22.68 -28.47 17.84
CA GLU A 668 22.44 -27.48 18.89
C GLU A 668 21.15 -26.66 18.68
N GLU A 669 20.48 -26.29 19.77
CA GLU A 669 19.25 -25.51 19.73
C GLU A 669 19.52 -24.01 19.81
N PRO A 670 18.89 -23.20 18.95
CA PRO A 670 19.00 -21.74 19.03
C PRO A 670 18.14 -21.16 20.16
N LYS A 671 18.63 -20.09 20.81
CA LYS A 671 17.78 -19.21 21.62
C LYS A 671 17.15 -18.16 20.71
N ILE A 672 15.83 -18.16 20.61
CA ILE A 672 15.10 -17.31 19.67
C ILE A 672 14.13 -16.40 20.39
N THR A 673 14.11 -15.12 20.01
CA THR A 673 12.97 -14.21 20.22
C THR A 673 12.39 -13.86 18.87
N LEU A 674 11.13 -14.25 18.64
CA LEU A 674 10.40 -13.99 17.40
C LEU A 674 9.33 -12.93 17.64
N VAL A 675 9.46 -11.81 16.95
CA VAL A 675 8.59 -10.63 17.04
C VAL A 675 7.95 -10.35 15.68
N VAL A 676 6.63 -10.33 15.64
CA VAL A 676 5.91 -9.82 14.46
C VAL A 676 5.83 -8.31 14.55
N ALA A 677 6.22 -7.64 13.48
CA ALA A 677 6.22 -6.19 13.37
C ALA A 677 5.11 -5.76 12.38
N VAL A 678 4.10 -5.04 12.88
CA VAL A 678 2.93 -4.63 12.10
C VAL A 678 2.87 -3.12 11.99
N LYS A 679 3.00 -2.59 10.77
CA LYS A 679 2.84 -1.16 10.50
C LYS A 679 1.49 -0.77 9.92
N ARG A 680 0.82 -1.67 9.23
CA ARG A 680 -0.44 -1.41 8.51
C ARG A 680 -1.65 -1.73 9.38
N HIS A 681 -1.72 -1.12 10.58
CA HIS A 681 -2.88 -1.18 11.48
C HIS A 681 -3.54 0.20 11.61
N SER A 682 -4.75 0.22 12.17
CA SER A 682 -5.57 1.43 12.31
C SER A 682 -5.39 2.19 13.63
N THR A 683 -4.69 1.62 14.62
CA THR A 683 -4.47 2.27 15.93
C THR A 683 -3.61 3.53 15.77
N ARG A 684 -4.07 4.64 16.35
CA ARG A 684 -3.36 5.92 16.41
C ARG A 684 -3.44 6.44 17.83
N PHE A 685 -2.41 7.19 18.22
CA PHE A 685 -2.37 7.86 19.51
C PHE A 685 -2.31 9.35 19.33
N TYR A 686 -3.02 10.05 20.18
CA TYR A 686 -3.12 11.50 20.18
C TYR A 686 -2.75 11.97 21.58
N PRO A 687 -1.62 12.67 21.76
CA PRO A 687 -1.21 13.14 23.07
C PRO A 687 -2.28 14.02 23.70
N SER A 688 -2.58 13.81 24.97
CA SER A 688 -3.53 14.64 25.75
C SER A 688 -2.84 15.82 26.44
N ASP A 689 -1.52 15.76 26.64
CA ASP A 689 -0.73 16.76 27.30
C ASP A 689 0.26 17.44 26.33
N PRO A 690 0.22 18.78 26.19
CA PRO A 690 1.12 19.52 25.32
C PRO A 690 2.61 19.33 25.64
N THR A 691 2.97 19.03 26.90
CA THR A 691 4.36 18.78 27.32
C THR A 691 4.97 17.54 26.70
N HIS A 692 4.12 16.58 26.28
CA HIS A 692 4.50 15.34 25.61
C HIS A 692 4.26 15.36 24.10
N MET A 693 4.11 16.55 23.50
CA MET A 693 3.90 16.72 22.07
C MET A 693 5.17 17.20 21.36
N THR A 694 5.31 16.78 20.10
CA THR A 694 6.22 17.45 19.17
C THR A 694 5.60 18.77 18.66
N LYS A 695 6.39 19.60 17.96
CA LYS A 695 5.88 20.84 17.33
C LYS A 695 4.72 20.61 16.35
N SER A 696 4.61 19.39 15.78
CA SER A 696 3.51 19.02 14.89
C SER A 696 2.29 18.45 15.62
N GLY A 697 2.30 18.39 16.96
CA GLY A 697 1.24 17.82 17.80
C GLY A 697 1.22 16.30 17.87
N ASN A 698 2.26 15.64 17.39
CA ASN A 698 2.43 14.19 17.48
C ASN A 698 3.06 13.78 18.81
N MET A 699 2.97 12.50 19.14
CA MET A 699 3.77 11.90 20.22
C MET A 699 5.26 12.07 19.94
N ARG A 700 6.04 12.18 21.01
CA ARG A 700 7.50 12.21 20.91
C ARG A 700 8.07 10.87 20.45
N SER A 701 9.21 10.91 19.79
CA SER A 701 9.99 9.71 19.46
C SER A 701 10.36 8.97 20.75
N GLY A 702 10.22 7.65 20.76
CA GLY A 702 10.42 6.82 21.94
C GLY A 702 9.14 6.51 22.71
N THR A 703 7.98 7.07 22.32
CA THR A 703 6.72 6.78 23.02
C THR A 703 6.30 5.33 22.79
N ILE A 704 6.08 4.62 23.91
CA ILE A 704 5.56 3.24 23.98
C ILE A 704 4.19 3.22 24.65
N VAL A 705 3.29 2.37 24.13
CA VAL A 705 2.04 1.99 24.77
C VAL A 705 1.96 0.46 24.78
N ASP A 706 2.08 -0.12 25.97
CA ASP A 706 2.18 -1.55 26.22
C ASP A 706 1.03 -2.09 27.09
N ARG A 707 0.05 -1.26 27.42
CA ARG A 707 -1.11 -1.61 28.26
C ARG A 707 -2.35 -0.81 27.90
N GLY A 708 -3.51 -1.30 28.37
CA GLY A 708 -4.80 -0.63 28.20
C GLY A 708 -5.47 -0.85 26.84
N ILE A 709 -4.71 -1.24 25.80
CA ILE A 709 -5.21 -1.56 24.46
C ILE A 709 -4.57 -2.84 23.88
N THR A 710 -3.75 -3.50 24.66
CA THR A 710 -3.06 -4.73 24.30
C THR A 710 -3.92 -5.96 24.60
N GLU A 711 -3.76 -7.02 23.83
CA GLU A 711 -4.43 -8.30 24.07
C GLU A 711 -3.73 -9.08 25.18
N ALA A 712 -4.52 -9.80 25.99
CA ALA A 712 -3.94 -10.66 27.03
C ALA A 712 -3.20 -11.88 26.47
N ARG A 713 -3.60 -12.36 25.29
CA ARG A 713 -3.05 -13.56 24.64
C ARG A 713 -1.57 -13.41 24.28
N TYR A 714 -1.15 -12.19 23.88
CA TYR A 714 0.19 -11.93 23.36
C TYR A 714 0.90 -10.87 24.20
N TRP A 715 2.21 -10.99 24.31
CA TRP A 715 3.04 -9.88 24.72
C TRP A 715 3.18 -8.92 23.56
N GLU A 716 2.48 -7.79 23.60
CA GLU A 716 2.50 -6.79 22.53
C GLU A 716 2.70 -5.37 23.05
N PHE A 717 3.27 -4.54 22.21
CA PHE A 717 3.46 -3.13 22.49
C PHE A 717 3.41 -2.31 21.19
N PHE A 718 3.09 -1.03 21.35
CA PHE A 718 3.12 -0.05 20.27
C PHE A 718 4.28 0.91 20.50
N LEU A 719 5.11 1.15 19.46
CA LEU A 719 6.27 2.01 19.54
C LEU A 719 6.22 3.09 18.46
N THR A 720 6.36 4.35 18.85
CA THR A 720 6.61 5.48 17.97
C THR A 720 8.09 5.87 18.08
N ALA A 721 8.95 5.21 17.31
CA ALA A 721 10.39 5.47 17.33
C ALA A 721 10.81 6.73 16.54
N HIS A 722 9.94 7.23 15.67
CA HIS A 722 10.26 8.32 14.73
C HIS A 722 9.43 9.56 14.99
N GLU A 723 9.95 10.72 14.58
CA GLU A 723 9.15 11.93 14.46
C GLU A 723 8.48 12.01 13.09
N ALA A 724 7.17 12.22 13.07
CA ALA A 724 6.43 12.36 11.82
C ALA A 724 6.73 13.70 11.15
N ILE A 725 7.13 13.68 9.89
CA ILE A 725 7.42 14.88 9.10
C ILE A 725 6.13 15.67 8.82
N GLN A 726 5.04 14.95 8.56
CA GLN A 726 3.73 15.50 8.19
C GLN A 726 2.63 14.58 8.71
N GLY A 727 1.48 15.17 9.02
CA GLY A 727 0.28 14.43 9.42
C GLY A 727 0.39 13.79 10.80
N THR A 728 -0.37 12.73 11.02
CA THR A 728 -0.43 11.96 12.26
C THR A 728 0.54 10.79 12.22
N ALA A 729 1.38 10.64 13.24
CA ALA A 729 2.33 9.53 13.38
C ALA A 729 1.61 8.17 13.39
N ARG A 730 2.25 7.20 12.74
CA ARG A 730 1.79 5.80 12.75
C ARG A 730 2.77 4.99 13.59
N PRO A 731 2.41 4.58 14.81
CA PRO A 731 3.25 3.69 15.60
C PRO A 731 3.43 2.35 14.86
N ALA A 732 4.47 1.61 15.18
CA ALA A 732 4.54 0.19 14.84
C ALA A 732 3.99 -0.63 16.02
N ARG A 733 3.23 -1.69 15.72
CA ARG A 733 2.79 -2.70 16.69
C ARG A 733 3.78 -3.85 16.63
N TYR A 734 4.27 -4.29 17.75
CA TYR A 734 5.15 -5.45 17.90
C TYR A 734 4.45 -6.50 18.73
N VAL A 735 4.43 -7.73 18.24
CA VAL A 735 3.79 -8.87 18.90
C VAL A 735 4.82 -9.97 19.07
N VAL A 736 5.12 -10.36 20.30
CA VAL A 736 6.10 -11.39 20.61
C VAL A 736 5.42 -12.75 20.59
N LEU A 737 5.77 -13.57 19.61
CA LEU A 737 5.22 -14.93 19.48
C LEU A 737 6.02 -15.94 20.27
N ARG A 738 7.35 -15.76 20.38
CA ARG A 738 8.25 -16.59 21.17
C ARG A 738 9.36 -15.75 21.78
N ASP A 739 9.75 -16.08 23.01
CA ASP A 739 10.90 -15.46 23.68
C ASP A 739 11.66 -16.46 24.56
N ASP A 740 12.85 -16.83 24.12
CA ASP A 740 13.81 -17.65 24.87
C ASP A 740 14.96 -16.81 25.44
N ILE A 741 14.99 -15.50 25.16
CA ILE A 741 16.13 -14.62 25.46
C ILE A 741 15.84 -13.69 26.63
N PHE A 742 14.85 -12.79 26.47
CA PHE A 742 14.61 -11.73 27.45
C PHE A 742 14.02 -12.25 28.75
N ARG A 743 12.96 -13.04 28.70
CA ARG A 743 12.35 -13.65 29.87
C ARG A 743 13.32 -14.57 30.61
N THR A 744 14.20 -15.27 29.91
CA THR A 744 15.20 -16.14 30.55
C THR A 744 16.29 -15.33 31.24
N LYS A 745 16.77 -14.24 30.60
CA LYS A 745 17.87 -13.43 31.13
C LYS A 745 17.43 -12.49 32.26
N TYR A 746 16.25 -11.89 32.16
CA TYR A 746 15.77 -10.83 33.03
C TYR A 746 14.61 -11.26 33.93
N LYS A 747 14.49 -12.58 34.18
CA LYS A 747 13.54 -13.14 35.13
C LYS A 747 13.92 -12.71 36.56
N LYS A 748 12.94 -12.22 37.31
CA LYS A 748 13.04 -11.97 38.73
C LYS A 748 11.99 -12.79 39.50
N ASP A 749 12.31 -13.19 40.71
CA ASP A 749 11.32 -13.81 41.59
C ASP A 749 10.32 -12.75 42.03
N GLY A 750 9.04 -12.98 41.75
CA GLY A 750 7.96 -12.08 42.16
C GLY A 750 7.63 -12.18 43.65
N LEU A 751 7.09 -11.09 44.24
CA LEU A 751 6.62 -11.01 45.62
C LEU A 751 5.39 -11.90 45.92
N VAL A 752 4.68 -12.34 44.88
CA VAL A 752 3.54 -13.27 44.93
C VAL A 752 3.89 -14.45 44.03
N LYS A 753 3.42 -15.67 44.33
CA LYS A 753 3.70 -16.88 43.54
C LYS A 753 3.66 -16.63 42.03
N GLY A 754 4.83 -16.41 41.43
CA GLY A 754 4.99 -16.09 40.01
C GLY A 754 6.33 -15.39 39.73
N HIS A 755 6.59 -15.15 38.43
CA HIS A 755 7.80 -14.47 37.99
C HIS A 755 7.45 -13.05 37.50
N ASP A 756 8.27 -12.06 37.89
CA ASP A 756 8.18 -10.70 37.36
C ASP A 756 8.99 -10.60 36.06
N PHE A 757 8.30 -10.34 34.97
CA PHE A 757 8.89 -10.14 33.63
C PHE A 757 8.96 -8.67 33.22
N THR A 758 8.67 -7.72 34.10
CA THR A 758 8.65 -6.27 33.75
C THR A 758 9.99 -5.81 33.19
N GLU A 759 11.11 -6.29 33.75
CA GLU A 759 12.42 -5.95 33.22
C GLU A 759 12.67 -6.56 31.83
N ALA A 760 12.23 -7.78 31.56
CA ALA A 760 12.32 -8.41 30.25
C ALA A 760 11.54 -7.61 29.17
N VAL A 761 10.34 -7.16 29.53
CA VAL A 761 9.50 -6.29 28.67
C VAL A 761 10.23 -4.99 28.36
N ASN A 762 10.71 -4.28 29.38
CA ASN A 762 11.43 -3.02 29.23
C ASN A 762 12.67 -3.18 28.34
N LYS A 763 13.43 -4.27 28.52
CA LYS A 763 14.65 -4.53 27.74
C LYS A 763 14.39 -4.87 26.27
N LEU A 764 13.33 -5.60 25.94
CA LEU A 764 12.97 -5.87 24.55
C LEU A 764 12.49 -4.58 23.86
N GLU A 765 11.69 -3.76 24.52
CA GLU A 765 11.20 -2.50 23.98
C GLU A 765 12.33 -1.49 23.79
N GLU A 766 13.24 -1.37 24.76
CA GLU A 766 14.47 -0.58 24.64
C GLU A 766 15.34 -1.07 23.47
N PHE A 767 15.53 -2.39 23.36
CA PHE A 767 16.26 -3.01 22.25
C PHE A 767 15.65 -2.66 20.92
N THR A 768 14.32 -2.86 20.77
CA THR A 768 13.59 -2.56 19.52
C THR A 768 13.66 -1.08 19.18
N HIS A 769 13.52 -0.18 20.15
CA HIS A 769 13.66 1.26 19.98
C HIS A 769 15.06 1.62 19.46
N LYS A 770 16.10 1.12 20.10
CA LYS A 770 17.50 1.39 19.72
C LYS A 770 17.81 0.88 18.31
N VAL A 771 17.28 -0.29 17.92
CA VAL A 771 17.44 -0.82 16.57
C VAL A 771 16.78 0.07 15.50
N CYS A 772 15.71 0.82 15.83
CA CYS A 772 15.12 1.80 14.91
C CYS A 772 16.05 2.95 14.54
N TYR A 773 17.07 3.24 15.34
CA TYR A 773 18.09 4.26 15.05
C TYR A 773 19.26 3.75 14.19
N LEU A 774 19.36 2.44 13.99
CA LEU A 774 20.45 1.82 13.23
C LEU A 774 20.14 1.66 11.74
N PHE A 775 19.16 2.38 11.23
CA PHE A 775 18.87 2.44 9.80
C PHE A 775 19.89 3.31 9.08
N GLY A 776 20.95 2.70 8.59
CA GLY A 776 22.13 3.41 8.07
C GLY A 776 21.90 4.28 6.83
N ARG A 777 20.73 4.18 6.17
CA ARG A 777 20.39 4.93 4.96
C ARG A 777 19.89 6.36 5.21
N ALA A 778 19.55 6.70 6.44
CA ALA A 778 18.99 8.00 6.80
C ALA A 778 19.50 8.47 8.18
N THR A 779 19.44 9.77 8.42
CA THR A 779 19.79 10.40 9.71
C THR A 779 18.55 10.61 10.56
N ARG A 780 17.76 9.55 10.68
CA ARG A 780 16.55 9.53 11.49
C ARG A 780 16.18 8.12 11.92
N ALA A 781 15.56 7.99 13.07
CA ALA A 781 14.93 6.77 13.51
C ALA A 781 13.79 6.40 12.54
N VAL A 782 13.68 5.13 12.22
CA VAL A 782 12.63 4.61 11.33
C VAL A 782 11.40 4.18 12.12
N SER A 783 10.27 4.26 11.50
CA SER A 783 8.97 3.96 12.12
C SER A 783 8.68 2.46 12.27
N LEU A 784 9.43 1.61 11.62
CA LEU A 784 9.45 0.16 11.74
C LEU A 784 10.89 -0.23 12.00
N CYS A 785 11.15 -1.22 12.87
CA CYS A 785 12.52 -1.60 13.20
C CYS A 785 13.35 -1.93 11.96
N THR A 786 14.63 -1.59 12.01
CA THR A 786 15.56 -1.64 10.86
C THR A 786 15.57 -2.98 10.12
N PRO A 787 15.63 -4.17 10.76
CA PRO A 787 15.65 -5.45 10.05
C PRO A 787 14.40 -5.68 9.20
N ALA A 788 13.22 -5.42 9.73
CA ALA A 788 11.96 -5.54 8.99
C ALA A 788 11.92 -4.55 7.81
N TYR A 789 12.33 -3.30 8.02
CA TYR A 789 12.37 -2.29 6.96
C TYR A 789 13.39 -2.63 5.87
N TYR A 790 14.53 -3.20 6.22
CA TYR A 790 15.52 -3.65 5.25
C TYR A 790 15.00 -4.81 4.41
N ALA A 791 14.24 -5.74 5.00
CA ALA A 791 13.60 -6.82 4.25
C ALA A 791 12.59 -6.29 3.22
N ASP A 792 11.74 -5.32 3.57
CA ASP A 792 10.81 -4.63 2.64
C ASP A 792 11.57 -3.99 1.46
N ILE A 793 12.69 -3.30 1.73
CA ILE A 793 13.50 -2.70 0.67
C ILE A 793 14.08 -3.77 -0.27
N LEU A 794 14.52 -4.90 0.27
CA LEU A 794 15.06 -6.01 -0.54
C LEU A 794 13.96 -6.70 -1.36
N CYS A 795 12.76 -6.90 -0.81
CA CYS A 795 11.60 -7.36 -1.57
C CYS A 795 11.27 -6.42 -2.74
N THR A 796 11.28 -5.11 -2.48
CA THR A 796 11.08 -4.09 -3.53
C THR A 796 12.18 -4.15 -4.61
N ARG A 797 13.43 -4.45 -4.23
CA ARG A 797 14.53 -4.67 -5.17
C ARG A 797 14.31 -5.93 -6.03
N ALA A 798 13.92 -7.05 -5.44
CA ALA A 798 13.59 -8.29 -6.15
C ALA A 798 12.45 -8.08 -7.17
N ARG A 799 11.41 -7.36 -6.77
CA ARG A 799 10.31 -6.96 -7.67
C ARG A 799 10.76 -6.08 -8.83
N ALA A 800 11.75 -5.21 -8.62
CA ALA A 800 12.33 -4.42 -9.70
C ALA A 800 13.03 -5.29 -10.75
N TYR A 801 13.66 -6.41 -10.34
CA TYR A 801 14.25 -7.37 -11.26
C TYR A 801 13.18 -8.11 -12.08
N GLU A 802 12.12 -8.59 -11.44
CA GLU A 802 10.97 -9.19 -12.13
C GLU A 802 10.40 -8.24 -13.20
N SER A 803 10.19 -6.97 -12.82
CA SER A 803 9.73 -5.94 -13.76
C SER A 803 10.70 -5.70 -14.93
N ALA A 804 11.99 -5.81 -14.70
CA ALA A 804 13.00 -5.64 -15.76
C ALA A 804 12.94 -6.79 -16.78
N ILE A 805 12.92 -8.04 -16.31
CA ILE A 805 12.91 -9.22 -17.18
C ILE A 805 11.52 -9.52 -17.78
N ALA A 806 10.44 -8.95 -17.26
CA ALA A 806 9.12 -9.01 -17.90
C ALA A 806 9.05 -8.28 -19.26
N HIS A 807 10.09 -7.53 -19.64
CA HIS A 807 10.18 -6.78 -20.89
C HIS A 807 10.95 -7.60 -21.94
N GLU A 808 10.25 -8.17 -22.91
CA GLU A 808 10.83 -9.08 -23.91
C GLU A 808 12.08 -8.53 -24.64
N PRO A 809 12.10 -7.26 -25.14
CA PRO A 809 13.31 -6.73 -25.76
C PRO A 809 14.53 -6.68 -24.85
N PHE A 810 14.36 -6.63 -23.53
CA PHE A 810 15.45 -6.67 -22.57
C PHE A 810 15.94 -8.11 -22.34
N LYS A 811 15.03 -9.08 -22.30
CA LYS A 811 15.38 -10.50 -22.28
C LYS A 811 16.22 -10.90 -23.51
N ASP A 812 15.77 -10.48 -24.69
CA ASP A 812 16.47 -10.75 -25.94
C ASP A 812 17.89 -10.16 -25.95
N MET A 813 18.05 -8.95 -25.45
CA MET A 813 19.36 -8.29 -25.31
C MET A 813 20.31 -9.10 -24.41
N LEU A 814 19.77 -9.74 -23.36
CA LEU A 814 20.55 -10.58 -22.44
C LEU A 814 20.73 -12.04 -22.91
N GLY A 815 20.19 -12.40 -24.08
CA GLY A 815 20.24 -13.78 -24.59
C GLY A 815 19.34 -14.78 -23.83
N ILE A 816 18.43 -14.29 -22.99
CA ILE A 816 17.47 -15.11 -22.24
C ILE A 816 16.33 -15.51 -23.17
N ARG A 817 16.55 -16.50 -24.06
CA ARG A 817 15.47 -17.04 -24.91
C ARG A 817 14.82 -18.27 -24.25
N THR A 818 13.59 -18.58 -24.68
CA THR A 818 12.93 -19.83 -24.36
C THR A 818 13.80 -21.01 -24.78
N ARG A 819 14.09 -21.88 -23.83
CA ARG A 819 14.99 -23.03 -23.90
C ARG A 819 14.74 -23.87 -25.16
N THR A 820 15.74 -24.05 -26.02
CA THR A 820 15.80 -25.20 -26.91
C THR A 820 16.13 -26.43 -26.07
N VAL A 821 15.27 -27.41 -26.06
CA VAL A 821 15.46 -28.69 -25.34
C VAL A 821 16.74 -29.31 -25.85
N GLY A 822 17.75 -29.51 -24.96
CA GLY A 822 18.93 -30.32 -25.24
C GLY A 822 20.31 -29.64 -25.18
N ALA A 823 20.41 -28.31 -25.02
CA ALA A 823 21.70 -27.64 -24.86
C ALA A 823 22.06 -27.44 -23.38
N ALA A 824 23.30 -27.73 -22.99
CA ALA A 824 23.84 -27.37 -21.68
C ALA A 824 23.79 -25.84 -21.54
N GLU A 825 23.05 -25.38 -20.57
CA GLU A 825 22.89 -23.93 -20.29
C GLU A 825 24.15 -23.45 -19.54
N ASP A 826 24.72 -22.35 -20.01
CA ASP A 826 25.77 -21.63 -19.29
C ASP A 826 25.31 -21.22 -17.89
N GLU A 827 26.12 -21.45 -16.87
CA GLU A 827 25.83 -21.15 -15.47
C GLU A 827 25.52 -19.64 -15.28
N GLU A 828 26.16 -18.77 -16.03
CA GLU A 828 25.88 -17.32 -16.03
C GLU A 828 24.47 -17.03 -16.53
N LEU A 829 24.06 -17.59 -17.66
CA LEU A 829 22.72 -17.42 -18.21
C LEU A 829 21.64 -17.99 -17.27
N ARG A 830 21.92 -19.13 -16.62
CA ARG A 830 21.04 -19.71 -15.61
C ARG A 830 20.87 -18.77 -14.43
N ARG A 831 21.95 -18.22 -13.89
CA ARG A 831 21.94 -17.24 -12.79
C ARG A 831 21.13 -15.99 -13.15
N ILE A 832 21.32 -15.46 -14.36
CA ILE A 832 20.61 -14.29 -14.87
C ILE A 832 19.11 -14.58 -15.01
N ARG A 833 18.74 -15.73 -15.58
CA ARG A 833 17.33 -16.14 -15.74
C ARG A 833 16.63 -16.36 -14.40
N GLU A 834 17.33 -16.95 -13.43
CA GLU A 834 16.83 -17.14 -12.06
C GLU A 834 16.93 -15.86 -11.22
N MET A 835 17.33 -14.75 -11.80
CA MET A 835 17.50 -13.44 -11.14
C MET A 835 18.43 -13.48 -9.91
N LYS A 836 19.33 -14.43 -9.80
CA LYS A 836 20.24 -14.54 -8.66
C LYS A 836 21.30 -13.45 -8.69
N VAL A 837 21.51 -12.81 -7.55
CA VAL A 837 22.52 -11.77 -7.38
C VAL A 837 23.91 -12.32 -7.69
N HIS A 838 24.72 -11.50 -8.36
CA HIS A 838 26.10 -11.83 -8.69
C HIS A 838 26.93 -12.14 -7.43
N ASP A 839 27.85 -13.10 -7.50
CA ASP A 839 28.63 -13.57 -6.35
C ASP A 839 29.43 -12.45 -5.66
N ASP A 840 29.93 -11.48 -6.40
CA ASP A 840 30.65 -10.34 -5.87
C ASP A 840 29.79 -9.43 -4.97
N LEU A 841 28.46 -9.50 -5.07
CA LEU A 841 27.53 -8.64 -4.35
C LEU A 841 26.67 -9.36 -3.33
N LYS A 842 26.51 -10.68 -3.41
CA LYS A 842 25.52 -11.45 -2.62
C LYS A 842 25.62 -11.28 -1.11
N ASN A 843 26.79 -10.93 -0.59
CA ASN A 843 27.04 -10.72 0.84
C ASN A 843 27.09 -9.24 1.24
N SER A 844 26.92 -8.33 0.28
CA SER A 844 26.91 -6.88 0.52
C SER A 844 25.47 -6.33 0.65
N MET A 845 25.37 -5.07 1.05
CA MET A 845 24.09 -4.35 1.04
C MET A 845 23.75 -3.80 -0.36
N PHE A 846 23.82 -4.62 -1.41
CA PHE A 846 23.61 -4.22 -2.81
C PHE A 846 22.23 -3.57 -3.05
N TRP A 847 21.28 -3.95 -2.26
CA TRP A 847 19.88 -3.56 -2.36
C TRP A 847 19.55 -2.20 -1.71
N ILE A 848 20.44 -1.64 -0.89
CA ILE A 848 20.20 -0.40 -0.13
C ILE A 848 20.08 0.86 -1.02
#